data_c7c1825d13df2efdc2e446621778855d
#
_entry.id   c7c1825d13df2efdc2e446621778855d
#
_cell.length_a   1.000
_cell.length_b   1.000
_cell.length_c   1.000
_cell.angle_alpha   90.00
_cell.angle_beta   90.00
_cell.angle_gamma   90.00
#
_symmetry.space_group_name_H-M   'P 1'
#
loop_
_entity.id
_entity.type
_entity.pdbx_description
1 polymer ?
#
loop_
_entity_poly.entity_id
_entity_poly.type
_entity_poly.pdbx_seq_one_letter_code
_entity_poly.pdbx_strand_id
1 'polypeptide(L)'
;MSDNQQQARIREINISHEMRTSFLDYAMSVIVSRALPDVRDGLKPVHRRVLYAMNDLGITADKAYKKSARIVGEVIGKYHPHGDLAVYETMVRMAQDFSQRYMLVDGHGNFGSVDGDSAAAMRYTEARMSKISMELIRDISKNTIDYQDNYDGSEREPVVLPARFPNLLVNGTTGIAVGMATNIPPHQLGEVIDGVLALSHNPDITIAELMEYIPGPDFPTSGLILGRSGIRRAYETGRGSIILRAKVEIEERANGKQSIIVTELPYQVNKARLIEKIAELVRDKKIEGITDLRDESDRNGMRIVMEVRRDANANVLLNNLYKHTALQTSFGINMLSLVNGEPQVLNLKQNLYYYLEHQKVVIRRRTAYELEKAEARAHILEGLRIALDHLDEVITLIRSSKTADIAKQGLMERFGLSEKQAQAILDMRLQRLTGLEREKIEQEYQDLMKLIAELKAILADEEKVLEIIREELTEVKDRFNDKRRTEITIGGMEFIEDEDLIPEQNIAITLTHNGYIKRLPASTYKTQNRGGRGVQGMGTNDDDFVEHLLTTSTHDHILFFTNKGKVYRTKGYEIPEYSRTAKGLPIINLLGVDKGEWINAIIPIREFGDDQFLFFTTKQGISKRTPLSSFANIRTNGLIAISLREEDEVISVRLTSGDKDIIVGTSNGMLIRFNEQDVRSMGRNAAGVKAITLGEEDQVVGMEIVEEDTNVLIVTKNGYGKRTPVEEYRLQSRGGKGLKTCNITDKNGKLVAVKSVTGEEDIMLITAAGVIIRMPVDQISQMGRNTQGVRLIRLEDEQEVATVAKAQKDEEEETSEEVSSEE
;
A
#
# COMPACT_ATOMS: atom_id res chain seq x y z
N MET A 1 -4.42 -77.84 -28.80
CA MET A 1 -5.12 -76.56 -28.96
C MET A 1 -5.27 -75.99 -27.60
N SER A 2 -4.35 -75.15 -27.20
CA SER A 2 -4.33 -74.49 -25.89
C SER A 2 -4.74 -73.01 -26.08
N ASP A 3 -5.98 -72.75 -25.67
CA ASP A 3 -6.48 -71.36 -25.57
C ASP A 3 -5.61 -70.54 -24.54
N ASN A 4 -4.73 -69.73 -25.07
CA ASN A 4 -4.09 -68.66 -24.31
C ASN A 4 -5.02 -67.48 -24.26
N GLN A 5 -5.99 -67.48 -23.34
CA GLN A 5 -6.68 -66.29 -22.91
C GLN A 5 -5.70 -65.35 -22.25
N GLN A 6 -5.27 -64.31 -22.97
CA GLN A 6 -4.71 -63.14 -22.36
C GLN A 6 -5.80 -62.48 -21.48
N GLN A 7 -5.85 -62.84 -20.20
CA GLN A 7 -6.59 -62.10 -19.22
C GLN A 7 -5.96 -60.71 -19.13
N ALA A 8 -6.61 -59.73 -19.70
CA ALA A 8 -6.31 -58.34 -19.44
C ALA A 8 -6.31 -58.16 -17.91
N ARG A 9 -5.16 -57.88 -17.33
CA ARG A 9 -5.04 -57.60 -15.90
C ARG A 9 -5.74 -56.29 -15.62
N ILE A 10 -7.04 -56.34 -15.28
CA ILE A 10 -7.79 -55.23 -14.73
C ILE A 10 -7.20 -54.98 -13.35
N ARG A 11 -6.55 -53.84 -13.17
CA ARG A 11 -6.04 -53.41 -11.89
C ARG A 11 -7.10 -52.48 -11.26
N GLU A 12 -7.65 -52.84 -10.13
CA GLU A 12 -8.53 -51.94 -9.38
C GLU A 12 -7.69 -50.78 -8.85
N ILE A 13 -8.05 -49.55 -9.20
CA ILE A 13 -7.40 -48.33 -8.74
C ILE A 13 -8.39 -47.56 -7.91
N ASN A 14 -8.00 -47.21 -6.68
CA ASN A 14 -8.79 -46.33 -5.85
C ASN A 14 -8.68 -44.89 -6.38
N ILE A 15 -9.77 -44.40 -6.97
CA ILE A 15 -9.81 -43.08 -7.63
C ILE A 15 -9.39 -41.95 -6.71
N SER A 16 -9.73 -42.02 -5.40
CA SER A 16 -9.35 -40.99 -4.43
C SER A 16 -7.84 -41.01 -4.15
N HIS A 17 -7.22 -42.18 -4.17
CA HIS A 17 -5.77 -42.31 -4.01
C HIS A 17 -5.02 -41.83 -5.23
N GLU A 18 -5.45 -42.26 -6.42
CA GLU A 18 -4.86 -41.85 -7.70
C GLU A 18 -4.97 -40.35 -7.94
N MET A 19 -6.15 -39.79 -7.71
CA MET A 19 -6.36 -38.35 -7.81
C MET A 19 -5.48 -37.56 -6.84
N ARG A 20 -5.32 -38.03 -5.61
CA ARG A 20 -4.44 -37.36 -4.61
C ARG A 20 -3.00 -37.41 -5.07
N THR A 21 -2.50 -38.54 -5.50
CA THR A 21 -1.10 -38.71 -5.93
C THR A 21 -0.84 -37.90 -7.19
N SER A 22 -1.68 -38.01 -8.21
CA SER A 22 -1.53 -37.27 -9.46
C SER A 22 -1.64 -35.76 -9.27
N PHE A 23 -2.52 -35.31 -8.35
CA PHE A 23 -2.63 -33.89 -8.02
C PHE A 23 -1.40 -33.36 -7.29
N LEU A 24 -0.82 -34.14 -6.36
CA LEU A 24 0.42 -33.78 -5.69
C LEU A 24 1.58 -33.70 -6.67
N ASP A 25 1.74 -34.66 -7.57
CA ASP A 25 2.78 -34.67 -8.59
C ASP A 25 2.63 -33.47 -9.53
N TYR A 26 1.41 -33.18 -9.96
CA TYR A 26 1.13 -31.99 -10.76
C TYR A 26 1.44 -30.70 -10.00
N ALA A 27 1.00 -30.58 -8.74
CA ALA A 27 1.24 -29.42 -7.91
C ALA A 27 2.75 -29.18 -7.70
N MET A 28 3.50 -30.24 -7.39
CA MET A 28 4.95 -30.18 -7.22
C MET A 28 5.65 -29.74 -8.52
N SER A 29 5.24 -30.31 -9.66
CA SER A 29 5.78 -29.92 -10.96
C SER A 29 5.51 -28.44 -11.27
N VAL A 30 4.31 -27.94 -11.00
CA VAL A 30 3.97 -26.53 -11.23
C VAL A 30 4.74 -25.60 -10.30
N ILE A 31 4.93 -25.98 -9.02
CA ILE A 31 5.66 -25.18 -8.04
C ILE A 31 7.15 -25.11 -8.40
N VAL A 32 7.80 -26.27 -8.56
CA VAL A 32 9.26 -26.34 -8.70
C VAL A 32 9.73 -26.08 -10.14
N SER A 33 8.97 -26.52 -11.14
CA SER A 33 9.44 -26.57 -12.53
C SER A 33 8.71 -25.63 -13.50
N ARG A 34 7.83 -24.73 -13.00
CA ARG A 34 7.05 -23.85 -13.89
C ARG A 34 6.85 -22.43 -13.39
N ALA A 35 6.22 -22.25 -12.21
CA ALA A 35 5.64 -20.97 -11.82
C ALA A 35 6.54 -20.09 -10.94
N LEU A 36 7.41 -20.70 -10.12
CA LEU A 36 8.24 -19.98 -9.17
C LEU A 36 9.67 -19.78 -9.67
N PRO A 37 10.28 -18.62 -9.36
CA PRO A 37 11.68 -18.34 -9.68
C PRO A 37 12.62 -19.01 -8.67
N ASP A 38 13.84 -19.33 -9.10
CA ASP A 38 14.94 -19.64 -8.18
C ASP A 38 15.50 -18.36 -7.55
N VAL A 39 15.75 -18.36 -6.25
CA VAL A 39 16.26 -17.19 -5.52
C VAL A 39 17.61 -16.70 -6.04
N ARG A 40 18.43 -17.62 -6.58
CA ARG A 40 19.80 -17.36 -7.00
C ARG A 40 19.92 -16.55 -8.28
N ASP A 41 19.14 -16.90 -9.31
CA ASP A 41 19.16 -16.21 -10.62
C ASP A 41 17.87 -15.43 -10.95
N GLY A 42 16.83 -15.58 -10.14
CA GLY A 42 15.56 -14.89 -10.31
C GLY A 42 14.75 -15.33 -11.52
N LEU A 43 15.08 -16.48 -12.10
CA LEU A 43 14.47 -16.96 -13.33
C LEU A 43 13.56 -18.16 -13.07
N LYS A 44 12.45 -18.20 -13.81
CA LYS A 44 11.66 -19.42 -13.98
C LYS A 44 12.36 -20.34 -15.00
N PRO A 45 12.08 -21.64 -15.00
CA PRO A 45 12.73 -22.56 -15.95
C PRO A 45 12.62 -22.11 -17.40
N VAL A 46 11.46 -21.63 -17.87
CA VAL A 46 11.29 -21.18 -19.25
C VAL A 46 12.19 -20.00 -19.62
N HIS A 47 12.34 -19.00 -18.71
CA HIS A 47 13.22 -17.85 -18.94
C HIS A 47 14.70 -18.30 -19.03
N ARG A 48 15.11 -19.19 -18.14
CA ARG A 48 16.47 -19.73 -18.11
C ARG A 48 16.77 -20.50 -19.39
N ARG A 49 15.85 -21.32 -19.85
CA ARG A 49 15.96 -22.09 -21.10
C ARG A 49 16.07 -21.20 -22.32
N VAL A 50 15.30 -20.11 -22.40
CA VAL A 50 15.39 -19.13 -23.50
C VAL A 50 16.76 -18.48 -23.54
N LEU A 51 17.27 -17.97 -22.42
CA LEU A 51 18.59 -17.34 -22.37
C LEU A 51 19.71 -18.34 -22.67
N TYR A 52 19.60 -19.55 -22.15
CA TYR A 52 20.59 -20.61 -22.40
C TYR A 52 20.61 -21.02 -23.86
N ALA A 53 19.45 -21.23 -24.49
CA ALA A 53 19.34 -21.54 -25.92
C ALA A 53 19.91 -20.41 -26.82
N MET A 54 19.67 -19.14 -26.46
CA MET A 54 20.26 -18.01 -27.17
C MET A 54 21.81 -18.05 -27.09
N ASN A 55 22.34 -18.37 -25.91
CA ASN A 55 23.80 -18.49 -25.72
C ASN A 55 24.36 -19.69 -26.51
N ASP A 56 23.70 -20.83 -26.49
CA ASP A 56 24.11 -22.03 -27.23
C ASP A 56 24.12 -21.81 -28.76
N LEU A 57 23.13 -21.09 -29.26
CA LEU A 57 23.07 -20.64 -30.66
C LEU A 57 24.06 -19.50 -31.00
N GLY A 58 24.77 -18.95 -30.04
CA GLY A 58 25.66 -17.81 -30.22
C GLY A 58 24.95 -16.50 -30.60
N ILE A 59 23.67 -16.33 -30.19
CA ILE A 59 22.87 -15.14 -30.45
C ILE A 59 23.09 -14.12 -29.29
N THR A 60 24.32 -13.67 -29.19
CA THR A 60 24.78 -12.75 -28.14
C THR A 60 24.56 -11.28 -28.53
N ALA A 61 24.68 -10.38 -27.57
CA ALA A 61 24.42 -8.94 -27.74
C ALA A 61 25.29 -8.26 -28.80
N ASP A 62 26.46 -8.82 -29.11
CA ASP A 62 27.43 -8.33 -30.12
C ASP A 62 27.15 -8.89 -31.54
N LYS A 63 26.23 -9.83 -31.67
CA LYS A 63 25.90 -10.49 -32.93
C LYS A 63 24.63 -9.92 -33.57
N ALA A 64 24.43 -10.25 -34.85
CA ALA A 64 23.21 -9.85 -35.55
C ALA A 64 21.97 -10.51 -34.96
N TYR A 65 20.84 -9.81 -35.03
CA TYR A 65 19.53 -10.34 -34.68
C TYR A 65 19.21 -11.61 -35.47
N LYS A 66 18.47 -12.51 -34.85
CA LYS A 66 17.93 -13.72 -35.49
C LYS A 66 16.41 -13.78 -35.35
N LYS A 67 15.73 -14.40 -36.29
CA LYS A 67 14.27 -14.60 -36.22
C LYS A 67 13.88 -15.26 -34.91
N SER A 68 12.87 -14.70 -34.26
CA SER A 68 12.35 -15.21 -32.98
C SER A 68 11.94 -16.70 -33.10
N ALA A 69 11.38 -17.08 -34.24
CA ALA A 69 11.01 -18.48 -34.52
C ALA A 69 12.19 -19.45 -34.41
N ARG A 70 13.42 -19.06 -34.74
CA ARG A 70 14.61 -19.89 -34.60
C ARG A 70 14.94 -20.16 -33.12
N ILE A 71 14.85 -19.13 -32.28
CA ILE A 71 15.10 -19.25 -30.85
C ILE A 71 14.04 -20.12 -30.19
N VAL A 72 12.76 -19.85 -30.51
CA VAL A 72 11.62 -20.62 -30.00
C VAL A 72 11.74 -22.09 -30.40
N GLY A 73 12.08 -22.37 -31.66
CA GLY A 73 12.27 -23.76 -32.17
C GLY A 73 13.36 -24.50 -31.40
N GLU A 74 14.51 -23.85 -31.12
CA GLU A 74 15.62 -24.44 -30.33
C GLU A 74 15.18 -24.76 -28.90
N VAL A 75 14.50 -23.83 -28.25
CA VAL A 75 14.01 -24.00 -26.87
C VAL A 75 13.05 -25.19 -26.77
N ILE A 76 12.08 -25.27 -27.69
CA ILE A 76 11.08 -26.35 -27.66
C ILE A 76 11.72 -27.70 -28.02
N GLY A 77 12.58 -27.71 -29.02
CA GLY A 77 13.21 -28.93 -29.48
C GLY A 77 14.14 -29.56 -28.46
N LYS A 78 14.88 -28.75 -27.72
CA LYS A 78 15.91 -29.25 -26.80
C LYS A 78 15.54 -29.23 -25.33
N TYR A 79 14.80 -28.21 -24.86
CA TYR A 79 14.72 -27.95 -23.41
C TYR A 79 13.31 -27.86 -22.85
N HIS A 80 12.32 -27.35 -23.61
CA HIS A 80 11.01 -27.01 -23.09
C HIS A 80 9.87 -27.65 -23.91
N PRO A 81 9.38 -28.84 -23.55
CA PRO A 81 8.42 -29.60 -24.30
C PRO A 81 6.98 -29.09 -24.12
N HIS A 82 6.75 -27.81 -24.42
CA HIS A 82 5.45 -27.13 -24.30
C HIS A 82 5.16 -26.32 -25.56
N GLY A 83 3.97 -25.68 -25.63
CA GLY A 83 3.56 -24.91 -26.80
C GLY A 83 4.49 -23.74 -27.14
N ASP A 84 4.67 -23.49 -28.43
CA ASP A 84 5.52 -22.43 -28.99
C ASP A 84 5.10 -21.04 -28.56
N LEU A 85 3.78 -20.80 -28.45
CA LEU A 85 3.25 -19.51 -27.97
C LEU A 85 3.72 -19.19 -26.55
N ALA A 86 3.77 -20.15 -25.64
CA ALA A 86 4.22 -19.93 -24.27
C ALA A 86 5.68 -19.46 -24.20
N VAL A 87 6.55 -20.07 -25.01
CA VAL A 87 7.95 -19.69 -25.12
C VAL A 87 8.10 -18.32 -25.79
N TYR A 88 7.38 -18.09 -26.89
CA TYR A 88 7.43 -16.81 -27.60
C TYR A 88 6.92 -15.65 -26.75
N GLU A 89 5.77 -15.79 -26.08
CA GLU A 89 5.25 -14.75 -25.18
C GLU A 89 6.18 -14.48 -24.00
N THR A 90 6.87 -15.49 -23.50
CA THR A 90 7.90 -15.30 -22.47
C THR A 90 9.06 -14.47 -22.99
N MET A 91 9.55 -14.78 -24.18
CA MET A 91 10.62 -14.01 -24.84
C MET A 91 10.15 -12.58 -25.14
N VAL A 92 8.92 -12.39 -25.58
CA VAL A 92 8.31 -11.08 -25.84
C VAL A 92 8.31 -10.25 -24.56
N ARG A 93 7.86 -10.79 -23.42
CA ARG A 93 7.87 -10.06 -22.14
C ARG A 93 9.26 -9.65 -21.70
N MET A 94 10.28 -10.48 -21.94
CA MET A 94 11.67 -10.14 -21.63
C MET A 94 12.25 -9.03 -22.52
N ALA A 95 11.59 -8.70 -23.64
CA ALA A 95 11.96 -7.64 -24.57
C ALA A 95 11.12 -6.35 -24.42
N GLN A 96 10.10 -6.34 -23.54
CA GLN A 96 9.21 -5.20 -23.33
C GLN A 96 9.77 -4.28 -22.26
N ASP A 97 9.98 -3.01 -22.58
CA ASP A 97 10.51 -1.97 -21.69
C ASP A 97 9.50 -1.53 -20.61
N PHE A 98 8.20 -1.81 -20.81
CA PHE A 98 7.12 -1.58 -19.85
C PHE A 98 6.83 -2.80 -18.96
N SER A 99 7.41 -3.97 -19.26
CA SER A 99 7.25 -5.21 -18.47
C SER A 99 8.47 -5.52 -17.62
N GLN A 100 9.68 -5.22 -18.12
CA GLN A 100 10.95 -5.48 -17.46
C GLN A 100 11.65 -4.18 -17.09
N ARG A 101 12.14 -4.09 -15.85
CA ARG A 101 12.93 -2.92 -15.45
C ARG A 101 14.25 -2.84 -16.19
N TYR A 102 14.87 -4.02 -16.43
CA TYR A 102 16.04 -4.21 -17.30
C TYR A 102 15.75 -5.37 -18.25
N MET A 103 15.57 -5.05 -19.53
CA MET A 103 15.23 -6.03 -20.56
C MET A 103 16.34 -7.08 -20.70
N LEU A 104 15.98 -8.36 -20.69
CA LEU A 104 16.90 -9.48 -20.88
C LEU A 104 17.03 -9.90 -22.35
N VAL A 105 16.07 -9.52 -23.17
CA VAL A 105 16.06 -9.76 -24.60
C VAL A 105 16.06 -8.42 -25.32
N ASP A 106 16.92 -8.27 -26.32
CA ASP A 106 16.95 -7.16 -27.25
C ASP A 106 16.14 -7.52 -28.49
N GLY A 107 14.95 -6.94 -28.62
CA GLY A 107 13.99 -7.23 -29.66
C GLY A 107 14.02 -6.21 -30.79
N HIS A 108 13.83 -6.67 -32.02
CA HIS A 108 13.69 -5.87 -33.23
C HIS A 108 12.40 -6.20 -33.96
N GLY A 109 11.54 -5.21 -34.12
CA GLY A 109 10.19 -5.35 -34.67
C GLY A 109 9.11 -4.96 -33.65
N ASN A 110 7.88 -5.43 -33.87
CA ASN A 110 6.75 -5.18 -32.97
C ASN A 110 6.68 -6.24 -31.87
N PHE A 111 7.03 -5.86 -30.65
CA PHE A 111 6.94 -6.67 -29.44
C PHE A 111 5.76 -6.28 -28.53
N GLY A 112 4.71 -5.66 -29.09
CA GLY A 112 3.55 -5.20 -28.32
C GLY A 112 3.71 -3.78 -27.79
N SER A 113 2.67 -3.29 -27.13
CA SER A 113 2.62 -1.95 -26.56
C SER A 113 1.94 -1.91 -25.18
N VAL A 114 2.05 -0.78 -24.49
CA VAL A 114 1.35 -0.52 -23.22
C VAL A 114 -0.18 -0.47 -23.41
N ASP A 115 -0.67 -0.32 -24.62
CA ASP A 115 -2.09 -0.39 -24.98
C ASP A 115 -2.63 -1.82 -25.02
N GLY A 116 -1.76 -2.81 -24.86
CA GLY A 116 -2.12 -4.22 -24.88
C GLY A 116 -2.13 -4.84 -26.28
N ASP A 117 -1.54 -4.16 -27.26
CA ASP A 117 -1.31 -4.75 -28.57
C ASP A 117 -0.42 -5.97 -28.45
N SER A 118 -0.78 -7.02 -29.16
CA SER A 118 0.00 -8.25 -29.22
C SER A 118 1.27 -8.04 -30.04
N ALA A 119 2.33 -8.78 -29.71
CA ALA A 119 3.51 -8.85 -30.55
C ALA A 119 3.17 -9.42 -31.93
N ALA A 120 3.91 -9.00 -32.93
CA ALA A 120 3.82 -9.63 -34.26
C ALA A 120 4.22 -11.11 -34.19
N ALA A 121 3.75 -11.94 -35.13
CA ALA A 121 4.09 -13.34 -35.14
C ALA A 121 5.62 -13.56 -35.19
N MET A 122 6.12 -14.64 -34.55
CA MET A 122 7.53 -14.92 -34.36
C MET A 122 8.38 -15.04 -35.66
N ARG A 123 7.70 -15.24 -36.80
CA ARG A 123 8.34 -15.25 -38.12
C ARG A 123 8.75 -13.84 -38.59
N TYR A 124 8.14 -12.79 -38.04
CA TYR A 124 8.43 -11.39 -38.40
C TYR A 124 9.43 -10.73 -37.44
N THR A 125 9.32 -10.99 -36.13
CA THR A 125 10.19 -10.39 -35.14
C THR A 125 11.57 -11.04 -35.10
N GLU A 126 12.55 -10.27 -34.66
CA GLU A 126 13.92 -10.71 -34.46
C GLU A 126 14.38 -10.40 -33.06
N ALA A 127 15.27 -11.20 -32.51
CA ALA A 127 15.77 -11.04 -31.15
C ALA A 127 17.24 -11.48 -31.03
N ARG A 128 17.85 -10.99 -29.97
CA ARG A 128 19.17 -11.42 -29.45
C ARG A 128 19.21 -11.17 -27.94
N MET A 129 20.25 -11.67 -27.28
CA MET A 129 20.48 -11.34 -25.89
C MET A 129 20.76 -9.83 -25.75
N SER A 130 20.26 -9.24 -24.66
CA SER A 130 20.62 -7.88 -24.29
C SER A 130 22.05 -7.85 -23.67
N LYS A 131 22.65 -6.67 -23.57
CA LYS A 131 23.99 -6.54 -22.96
C LYS A 131 24.01 -6.97 -21.49
N ILE A 132 22.95 -6.65 -20.74
CA ILE A 132 22.85 -7.03 -19.31
C ILE A 132 22.59 -8.52 -19.13
N SER A 133 21.83 -9.18 -20.02
CA SER A 133 21.60 -10.62 -19.92
C SER A 133 22.85 -11.44 -20.14
N MET A 134 23.87 -10.90 -20.80
CA MET A 134 25.18 -11.52 -20.91
C MET A 134 25.86 -11.71 -19.55
N GLU A 135 25.56 -10.82 -18.58
CA GLU A 135 26.07 -10.94 -17.20
C GLU A 135 25.40 -12.08 -16.42
N LEU A 136 24.20 -12.50 -16.81
CA LEU A 136 23.53 -13.68 -16.20
C LEU A 136 24.23 -15.00 -16.57
N ILE A 137 24.81 -15.07 -17.79
CA ILE A 137 25.40 -16.29 -18.36
C ILE A 137 26.93 -16.29 -18.27
N ARG A 138 27.53 -15.15 -17.95
CA ARG A 138 29.00 -14.99 -17.88
C ARG A 138 29.63 -16.10 -17.06
N ASP A 139 30.72 -16.67 -17.57
CA ASP A 139 31.47 -17.76 -16.97
C ASP A 139 30.73 -19.13 -16.83
N ILE A 140 29.62 -19.32 -17.55
CA ILE A 140 28.84 -20.56 -17.51
C ILE A 140 29.68 -21.77 -17.98
N SER A 141 30.64 -21.57 -18.87
CA SER A 141 31.56 -22.60 -19.39
C SER A 141 32.71 -22.99 -18.42
N LYS A 142 32.82 -22.28 -17.28
CA LYS A 142 33.89 -22.49 -16.29
C LYS A 142 33.46 -23.35 -15.10
N ASN A 143 32.54 -24.27 -15.31
CA ASN A 143 32.02 -25.20 -14.28
C ASN A 143 31.42 -24.46 -13.05
N THR A 144 30.85 -23.29 -13.25
CA THR A 144 30.34 -22.42 -12.19
C THR A 144 29.01 -22.88 -11.60
N ILE A 145 28.25 -23.68 -12.37
CA ILE A 145 26.90 -24.13 -12.01
C ILE A 145 26.71 -25.61 -12.31
N ASP A 146 25.64 -26.20 -11.79
CA ASP A 146 25.27 -27.58 -12.05
C ASP A 146 24.36 -27.67 -13.27
N TYR A 147 24.44 -28.83 -13.95
CA TYR A 147 23.61 -29.19 -15.10
C TYR A 147 22.77 -30.41 -14.76
N GLN A 148 21.57 -30.46 -15.30
CA GLN A 148 20.67 -31.60 -15.25
C GLN A 148 20.33 -32.05 -16.69
N ASP A 149 19.83 -33.28 -16.80
CA ASP A 149 19.32 -33.76 -18.08
C ASP A 149 18.04 -33.01 -18.44
N ASN A 150 17.82 -32.79 -19.75
CA ASN A 150 16.58 -32.28 -20.27
C ASN A 150 15.44 -33.32 -20.15
N TYR A 151 14.27 -33.02 -20.70
CA TYR A 151 13.07 -33.86 -20.57
C TYR A 151 13.21 -35.28 -21.12
N ASP A 152 14.11 -35.53 -22.08
CA ASP A 152 14.33 -36.84 -22.74
C ASP A 152 15.75 -37.40 -22.52
N GLY A 153 16.61 -36.73 -21.79
CA GLY A 153 17.98 -37.14 -21.53
C GLY A 153 18.95 -36.97 -22.69
N SER A 154 18.55 -36.35 -23.78
CA SER A 154 19.37 -36.12 -24.98
C SER A 154 20.33 -34.93 -24.83
N GLU A 155 19.98 -33.94 -24.05
CA GLU A 155 20.74 -32.72 -23.84
C GLU A 155 20.83 -32.42 -22.34
N ARG A 156 21.71 -31.50 -21.99
CA ARG A 156 21.83 -31.01 -20.61
C ARG A 156 21.51 -29.54 -20.52
N GLU A 157 20.76 -29.16 -19.52
CA GLU A 157 20.39 -27.78 -19.25
C GLU A 157 20.92 -27.30 -17.88
N PRO A 158 21.20 -26.00 -17.70
CA PRO A 158 21.65 -25.48 -16.40
C PRO A 158 20.51 -25.49 -15.38
N VAL A 159 20.81 -25.94 -14.17
CA VAL A 159 19.89 -25.86 -13.02
C VAL A 159 19.62 -24.40 -12.62
N VAL A 160 20.67 -23.58 -12.70
CA VAL A 160 20.66 -22.15 -12.38
C VAL A 160 21.73 -21.45 -13.23
N LEU A 161 21.58 -20.17 -13.48
CA LEU A 161 22.61 -19.38 -14.16
C LEU A 161 23.59 -18.77 -13.14
N PRO A 162 24.84 -18.43 -13.55
CA PRO A 162 25.82 -17.77 -12.68
C PRO A 162 25.30 -16.45 -12.11
N ALA A 163 24.50 -15.70 -12.86
CA ALA A 163 23.76 -14.49 -12.45
C ALA A 163 24.63 -13.44 -11.74
N ARG A 164 25.51 -12.78 -12.47
CA ARG A 164 26.46 -11.78 -11.94
C ARG A 164 25.80 -10.49 -11.40
N PHE A 165 24.48 -10.41 -11.43
CA PHE A 165 23.72 -9.37 -10.75
C PHE A 165 22.42 -9.95 -10.13
N PRO A 166 21.85 -9.35 -9.09
CA PRO A 166 20.71 -9.89 -8.33
C PRO A 166 19.38 -9.75 -9.09
N ASN A 167 19.22 -10.53 -10.16
CA ASN A 167 18.10 -10.39 -11.11
C ASN A 167 16.72 -10.56 -10.46
N LEU A 168 16.57 -11.40 -9.42
CA LEU A 168 15.27 -11.60 -8.76
C LEU A 168 14.64 -10.30 -8.27
N LEU A 169 15.42 -9.49 -7.55
CA LEU A 169 14.95 -8.18 -7.06
C LEU A 169 14.97 -7.11 -8.15
N VAL A 170 15.96 -7.13 -9.05
CA VAL A 170 16.13 -6.12 -10.09
C VAL A 170 14.97 -6.13 -11.08
N ASN A 171 14.61 -7.29 -11.63
CA ASN A 171 13.49 -7.41 -12.57
C ASN A 171 12.17 -7.83 -11.92
N GLY A 172 12.22 -8.38 -10.71
CA GLY A 172 11.05 -8.95 -10.08
C GLY A 172 10.49 -10.15 -10.85
N THR A 173 9.35 -10.66 -10.40
CA THR A 173 8.63 -11.73 -11.08
C THR A 173 7.23 -11.88 -10.54
N THR A 174 6.32 -12.38 -11.38
CA THR A 174 4.96 -12.76 -10.99
C THR A 174 4.70 -14.20 -11.41
N GLY A 175 4.01 -14.99 -10.58
CA GLY A 175 3.70 -16.38 -10.93
C GLY A 175 2.62 -16.95 -10.03
N ILE A 176 1.74 -17.75 -10.63
CA ILE A 176 0.65 -18.45 -9.94
C ILE A 176 0.94 -19.94 -9.99
N ALA A 177 1.17 -20.53 -8.84
CA ALA A 177 1.34 -21.98 -8.67
C ALA A 177 0.10 -22.60 -8.02
N VAL A 178 0.14 -23.87 -7.71
CA VAL A 178 -0.93 -24.55 -6.99
C VAL A 178 -0.84 -24.22 -5.50
N GLY A 179 -1.86 -23.56 -4.97
CA GLY A 179 -1.94 -23.20 -3.55
C GLY A 179 -1.06 -22.01 -3.12
N MET A 180 -0.26 -21.43 -4.01
CA MET A 180 0.61 -20.30 -3.71
C MET A 180 0.88 -19.45 -4.93
N ALA A 181 1.26 -18.19 -4.71
CA ALA A 181 1.62 -17.26 -5.77
C ALA A 181 2.84 -16.43 -5.37
N THR A 182 3.64 -16.03 -6.32
CA THR A 182 4.73 -15.07 -6.12
C THR A 182 4.41 -13.77 -6.83
N ASN A 183 4.77 -12.64 -6.22
CA ASN A 183 4.65 -11.32 -6.83
C ASN A 183 5.75 -10.42 -6.24
N ILE A 184 6.92 -10.46 -6.86
CA ILE A 184 8.09 -9.71 -6.42
C ILE A 184 8.23 -8.49 -7.32
N PRO A 185 8.18 -7.26 -6.76
CA PRO A 185 8.33 -6.04 -7.54
C PRO A 185 9.76 -5.85 -8.04
N PRO A 186 9.96 -5.18 -9.19
CA PRO A 186 11.28 -4.80 -9.67
C PRO A 186 11.90 -3.67 -8.84
N HIS A 187 13.23 -3.55 -8.91
CA HIS A 187 14.02 -2.55 -8.19
C HIS A 187 15.10 -1.95 -9.09
N GLN A 188 15.63 -0.81 -8.69
CA GLN A 188 16.72 -0.15 -9.36
C GLN A 188 18.04 -0.92 -9.12
N LEU A 189 18.81 -1.17 -10.19
CA LEU A 189 19.98 -2.04 -10.17
C LEU A 189 21.05 -1.59 -9.16
N GLY A 190 21.41 -0.31 -9.17
CA GLY A 190 22.46 0.23 -8.31
C GLY A 190 22.07 0.15 -6.84
N GLU A 191 20.82 0.42 -6.49
CA GLU A 191 20.31 0.33 -5.12
C GLU A 191 20.39 -1.11 -4.59
N VAL A 192 20.01 -2.10 -5.40
CA VAL A 192 20.08 -3.52 -5.00
C VAL A 192 21.54 -3.96 -4.86
N ILE A 193 22.41 -3.56 -5.79
CA ILE A 193 23.84 -3.85 -5.69
C ILE A 193 24.42 -3.23 -4.43
N ASP A 194 24.13 -1.96 -4.13
CA ASP A 194 24.58 -1.30 -2.90
C ASP A 194 24.11 -2.03 -1.64
N GLY A 195 22.89 -2.55 -1.66
CA GLY A 195 22.36 -3.40 -0.58
C GLY A 195 23.15 -4.72 -0.43
N VAL A 196 23.52 -5.38 -1.54
CA VAL A 196 24.37 -6.58 -1.50
C VAL A 196 25.77 -6.23 -0.98
N LEU A 197 26.35 -5.12 -1.43
CA LEU A 197 27.65 -4.66 -0.96
C LEU A 197 27.63 -4.36 0.54
N ALA A 198 26.61 -3.66 1.02
CA ALA A 198 26.44 -3.38 2.45
C ALA A 198 26.32 -4.67 3.28
N LEU A 199 25.53 -5.66 2.81
CA LEU A 199 25.41 -6.96 3.47
C LEU A 199 26.75 -7.72 3.46
N SER A 200 27.52 -7.62 2.39
CA SER A 200 28.83 -8.28 2.28
C SER A 200 29.88 -7.72 3.26
N HIS A 201 29.76 -6.45 3.64
CA HIS A 201 30.63 -5.81 4.64
C HIS A 201 30.13 -6.03 6.07
N ASN A 202 28.82 -6.07 6.26
CA ASN A 202 28.19 -6.27 7.56
C ASN A 202 27.09 -7.34 7.48
N PRO A 203 27.39 -8.61 7.79
CA PRO A 203 26.41 -9.70 7.78
C PRO A 203 25.24 -9.50 8.77
N ASP A 204 25.44 -8.69 9.81
CA ASP A 204 24.43 -8.41 10.84
C ASP A 204 23.56 -7.18 10.53
N ILE A 205 23.76 -6.55 9.38
CA ILE A 205 22.96 -5.38 8.94
C ILE A 205 21.46 -5.66 9.07
N THR A 206 20.74 -4.71 9.65
CA THR A 206 19.29 -4.79 9.83
C THR A 206 18.54 -4.46 8.54
N ILE A 207 17.27 -4.88 8.45
CA ILE A 207 16.42 -4.51 7.29
C ILE A 207 16.21 -3.00 7.22
N ALA A 208 16.10 -2.31 8.36
CA ALA A 208 15.98 -0.87 8.40
C ALA A 208 17.19 -0.16 7.78
N GLU A 209 18.39 -0.60 8.08
CA GLU A 209 19.64 -0.08 7.48
C GLU A 209 19.73 -0.44 5.99
N LEU A 210 19.31 -1.66 5.60
CA LEU A 210 19.24 -2.03 4.17
C LEU A 210 18.28 -1.14 3.37
N MET A 211 17.21 -0.63 4.00
CA MET A 211 16.26 0.30 3.37
C MET A 211 16.86 1.69 3.11
N GLU A 212 18.01 2.03 3.67
CA GLU A 212 18.75 3.25 3.31
C GLU A 212 19.37 3.10 1.91
N TYR A 213 19.78 1.90 1.53
CA TYR A 213 20.30 1.57 0.21
C TYR A 213 19.21 1.21 -0.79
N ILE A 214 18.19 0.47 -0.35
CA ILE A 214 17.06 0.00 -1.17
C ILE A 214 15.75 0.61 -0.62
N PRO A 215 15.44 1.86 -0.95
CA PRO A 215 14.31 2.58 -0.36
C PRO A 215 12.95 2.00 -0.75
N GLY A 216 12.86 1.26 -1.85
CA GLY A 216 11.64 0.64 -2.32
C GLY A 216 11.71 0.12 -3.75
N PRO A 217 10.62 -0.49 -4.24
CA PRO A 217 10.48 -0.91 -5.63
C PRO A 217 10.70 0.22 -6.63
N ASP A 218 11.11 -0.15 -7.84
CA ASP A 218 11.31 0.76 -8.96
C ASP A 218 10.73 0.15 -10.24
N PHE A 219 9.59 0.66 -10.67
CA PHE A 219 8.82 0.08 -11.78
C PHE A 219 9.25 0.61 -13.14
N PRO A 220 9.22 -0.21 -14.20
CA PRO A 220 9.60 0.22 -15.56
C PRO A 220 8.70 1.33 -16.11
N THR A 221 7.43 1.38 -15.67
CA THR A 221 6.43 2.37 -16.08
C THR A 221 6.45 3.65 -15.22
N SER A 222 7.45 3.80 -14.34
CA SER A 222 7.58 4.96 -13.44
C SER A 222 6.43 5.04 -12.41
N GLY A 223 5.72 6.16 -12.34
CA GLY A 223 4.62 6.38 -11.39
C GLY A 223 5.08 6.68 -9.97
N LEU A 224 4.13 6.73 -9.06
CA LEU A 224 4.33 7.09 -7.66
C LEU A 224 3.99 5.92 -6.75
N ILE A 225 4.82 5.67 -5.72
CA ILE A 225 4.47 4.81 -4.59
C ILE A 225 4.05 5.69 -3.42
N LEU A 226 2.87 5.44 -2.88
CA LEU A 226 2.34 6.19 -1.76
C LEU A 226 2.72 5.56 -0.43
N GLY A 227 3.52 6.29 0.38
CA GLY A 227 3.95 5.87 1.69
C GLY A 227 5.07 4.80 1.71
N ARG A 228 5.65 4.58 2.88
CA ARG A 228 6.76 3.63 3.10
C ARG A 228 6.38 2.42 3.96
N SER A 229 5.25 2.42 4.65
CA SER A 229 4.87 1.35 5.57
C SER A 229 4.64 0.02 4.87
N GLY A 230 3.95 0.05 3.72
CA GLY A 230 3.74 -1.13 2.89
C GLY A 230 5.06 -1.74 2.38
N ILE A 231 6.03 -0.89 2.00
CA ILE A 231 7.38 -1.31 1.61
C ILE A 231 8.10 -1.94 2.81
N ARG A 232 8.12 -1.25 3.96
CA ARG A 232 8.74 -1.74 5.19
C ARG A 232 8.20 -3.11 5.58
N ARG A 233 6.87 -3.24 5.65
CA ARG A 233 6.22 -4.50 5.97
C ARG A 233 6.61 -5.62 5.00
N ALA A 234 6.62 -5.33 3.69
CA ALA A 234 7.03 -6.30 2.68
C ALA A 234 8.49 -6.74 2.85
N TYR A 235 9.39 -5.81 3.14
CA TYR A 235 10.80 -6.09 3.33
C TYR A 235 11.11 -6.83 4.64
N GLU A 236 10.35 -6.58 5.70
CA GLU A 236 10.48 -7.28 6.98
C GLU A 236 9.90 -8.69 6.95
N THR A 237 8.75 -8.88 6.31
CA THR A 237 7.99 -10.13 6.38
C THR A 237 7.95 -10.95 5.09
N GLY A 238 8.41 -10.39 3.98
CA GLY A 238 8.23 -10.95 2.64
C GLY A 238 6.83 -10.73 2.06
N ARG A 239 5.89 -10.12 2.82
CA ARG A 239 4.51 -9.85 2.38
C ARG A 239 4.09 -8.44 2.74
N GLY A 240 3.47 -7.76 1.78
CA GLY A 240 2.98 -6.42 1.99
C GLY A 240 2.09 -5.97 0.84
N SER A 241 1.57 -4.76 0.94
CA SER A 241 0.85 -4.11 -0.15
C SER A 241 1.29 -2.66 -0.23
N ILE A 242 1.54 -2.21 -1.43
CA ILE A 242 1.87 -0.81 -1.73
C ILE A 242 0.83 -0.23 -2.66
N ILE A 243 0.61 1.06 -2.58
CA ILE A 243 -0.30 1.77 -3.47
C ILE A 243 0.52 2.44 -4.55
N LEU A 244 0.20 2.13 -5.79
CA LEU A 244 0.76 2.75 -6.98
C LEU A 244 -0.21 3.79 -7.52
N ARG A 245 0.30 4.95 -7.87
CA ARG A 245 -0.50 6.03 -8.45
C ARG A 245 0.16 6.54 -9.74
N ALA A 246 -0.68 6.88 -10.71
CA ALA A 246 -0.27 7.57 -11.93
C ALA A 246 0.36 8.94 -11.60
N LYS A 247 1.32 9.37 -12.39
CA LYS A 247 1.82 10.74 -12.35
C LYS A 247 0.90 11.64 -13.18
N VAL A 248 0.38 12.66 -12.52
CA VAL A 248 -0.65 13.53 -13.10
C VAL A 248 -0.28 14.98 -12.86
N GLU A 249 -0.47 15.81 -13.87
CA GLU A 249 -0.30 17.26 -13.82
C GLU A 249 -1.62 17.94 -14.19
N ILE A 250 -1.93 19.05 -13.55
CA ILE A 250 -3.08 19.88 -13.91
C ILE A 250 -2.55 21.11 -14.63
N GLU A 251 -2.85 21.19 -15.92
CA GLU A 251 -2.48 22.33 -16.76
C GLU A 251 -3.65 23.34 -16.84
N GLU A 252 -3.35 24.61 -16.59
CA GLU A 252 -4.28 25.72 -16.84
C GLU A 252 -4.02 26.34 -18.20
N ARG A 253 -5.10 26.49 -18.98
CA ARG A 253 -5.03 27.16 -20.28
C ARG A 253 -5.39 28.64 -20.16
N ALA A 254 -4.94 29.44 -21.11
CA ALA A 254 -5.13 30.89 -21.15
C ALA A 254 -6.62 31.35 -21.04
N ASN A 255 -7.58 30.47 -21.28
CA ASN A 255 -9.01 30.72 -21.19
C ASN A 255 -9.63 30.31 -19.85
N GLY A 256 -8.82 29.98 -18.85
CA GLY A 256 -9.28 29.52 -17.52
C GLY A 256 -9.83 28.08 -17.50
N LYS A 257 -9.66 27.30 -18.57
CA LYS A 257 -9.97 25.87 -18.58
C LYS A 257 -8.80 25.08 -18.02
N GLN A 258 -9.10 24.08 -17.22
CA GLN A 258 -8.12 23.14 -16.68
C GLN A 258 -8.15 21.82 -17.47
N SER A 259 -6.99 21.19 -17.59
CA SER A 259 -6.84 19.87 -18.17
C SER A 259 -6.03 18.99 -17.21
N ILE A 260 -6.47 17.75 -16.99
CA ILE A 260 -5.76 16.74 -16.25
C ILE A 260 -4.92 15.95 -17.25
N ILE A 261 -3.61 15.95 -17.08
CA ILE A 261 -2.65 15.30 -17.96
C ILE A 261 -2.00 14.12 -17.20
N VAL A 262 -2.14 12.92 -17.73
CA VAL A 262 -1.49 11.72 -17.18
C VAL A 262 -0.26 11.42 -18.01
N THR A 263 0.91 11.42 -17.39
CA THR A 263 2.20 11.19 -18.04
C THR A 263 2.82 9.83 -17.73
N GLU A 264 2.44 9.22 -16.59
CA GLU A 264 2.93 7.91 -16.18
C GLU A 264 1.79 7.10 -15.58
N LEU A 265 1.77 5.78 -15.82
CA LEU A 265 0.75 4.87 -15.31
C LEU A 265 1.33 3.90 -14.28
N PRO A 266 0.48 3.40 -13.35
CA PRO A 266 0.88 2.32 -12.46
C PRO A 266 1.30 1.08 -13.25
N TYR A 267 2.23 0.32 -12.69
CA TYR A 267 2.75 -0.90 -13.31
C TYR A 267 1.63 -1.92 -13.61
N GLN A 268 1.72 -2.56 -14.77
CA GLN A 268 0.75 -3.54 -15.30
C GLN A 268 -0.64 -2.98 -15.62
N VAL A 269 -0.80 -1.67 -15.71
CA VAL A 269 -2.04 -1.04 -16.17
C VAL A 269 -2.03 -0.92 -17.70
N ASN A 270 -3.09 -1.39 -18.34
CA ASN A 270 -3.31 -1.24 -19.76
C ASN A 270 -3.91 0.15 -20.03
N LYS A 271 -3.22 0.96 -20.84
CA LYS A 271 -3.60 2.36 -21.13
C LYS A 271 -4.94 2.44 -21.86
N ALA A 272 -5.15 1.66 -22.91
CA ALA A 272 -6.38 1.69 -23.69
C ALA A 272 -7.61 1.31 -22.85
N ARG A 273 -7.52 0.22 -22.06
CA ARG A 273 -8.61 -0.18 -21.15
C ARG A 273 -8.89 0.85 -20.06
N LEU A 274 -7.86 1.55 -19.59
CA LEU A 274 -8.04 2.64 -18.62
C LEU A 274 -8.83 3.80 -19.24
N ILE A 275 -8.48 4.21 -20.46
CA ILE A 275 -9.19 5.26 -21.20
C ILE A 275 -10.65 4.85 -21.45
N GLU A 276 -10.90 3.63 -21.91
CA GLU A 276 -12.25 3.08 -22.09
C GLU A 276 -13.05 3.12 -20.78
N LYS A 277 -12.42 2.71 -19.66
CA LYS A 277 -13.07 2.72 -18.34
C LYS A 277 -13.43 4.12 -17.87
N ILE A 278 -12.56 5.11 -18.08
CA ILE A 278 -12.85 6.51 -17.78
C ILE A 278 -14.04 6.99 -18.62
N ALA A 279 -14.03 6.71 -19.93
CA ALA A 279 -15.13 7.09 -20.83
C ALA A 279 -16.47 6.44 -20.42
N GLU A 280 -16.46 5.16 -20.00
CA GLU A 280 -17.63 4.47 -19.45
C GLU A 280 -18.19 5.17 -18.21
N LEU A 281 -17.33 5.50 -17.24
CA LEU A 281 -17.73 6.18 -16.00
C LEU A 281 -18.32 7.57 -16.24
N VAL A 282 -17.81 8.29 -17.23
CA VAL A 282 -18.36 9.57 -17.67
C VAL A 282 -19.72 9.39 -18.32
N ARG A 283 -19.87 8.43 -19.23
CA ARG A 283 -21.14 8.10 -19.90
C ARG A 283 -22.22 7.67 -18.89
N ASP A 284 -21.83 6.87 -17.89
CA ASP A 284 -22.72 6.37 -16.83
C ASP A 284 -23.00 7.42 -15.75
N LYS A 285 -22.47 8.65 -15.89
CA LYS A 285 -22.60 9.75 -14.92
C LYS A 285 -22.11 9.43 -13.51
N LYS A 286 -21.18 8.48 -13.38
CA LYS A 286 -20.49 8.18 -12.12
C LYS A 286 -19.36 9.16 -11.84
N ILE A 287 -18.77 9.70 -12.90
CA ILE A 287 -17.79 10.79 -12.85
C ILE A 287 -18.34 11.91 -13.76
N GLU A 288 -18.51 13.10 -13.19
CA GLU A 288 -18.96 14.28 -13.91
C GLU A 288 -17.81 15.30 -13.99
N GLY A 289 -17.85 16.16 -15.00
CA GLY A 289 -16.88 17.25 -15.13
C GLY A 289 -15.80 17.05 -16.20
N ILE A 290 -15.75 15.91 -16.90
CA ILE A 290 -14.88 15.70 -18.06
C ILE A 290 -15.68 16.06 -19.32
N THR A 291 -15.11 16.96 -20.15
CA THR A 291 -15.71 17.38 -21.43
C THR A 291 -15.11 16.68 -22.63
N ASP A 292 -13.84 16.27 -22.54
CA ASP A 292 -13.14 15.56 -23.59
C ASP A 292 -12.04 14.66 -23.01
N LEU A 293 -11.79 13.52 -23.64
CA LEU A 293 -10.80 12.53 -23.25
C LEU A 293 -10.04 12.06 -24.49
N ARG A 294 -8.76 12.33 -24.53
CA ARG A 294 -7.88 12.01 -25.67
C ARG A 294 -6.61 11.29 -25.22
N ASP A 295 -6.12 10.40 -26.07
CA ASP A 295 -4.77 9.86 -26.01
C ASP A 295 -3.88 10.64 -26.99
N GLU A 296 -2.95 11.41 -26.46
CA GLU A 296 -1.94 12.19 -27.20
C GLU A 296 -0.55 11.56 -27.07
N SER A 297 -0.47 10.28 -26.67
CA SER A 297 0.81 9.58 -26.53
C SER A 297 1.51 9.44 -27.87
N ASP A 298 2.81 9.72 -27.90
CA ASP A 298 3.67 9.59 -29.07
C ASP A 298 5.03 8.98 -28.70
N ARG A 299 5.98 9.00 -29.63
CA ARG A 299 7.36 8.52 -29.43
C ARG A 299 8.15 9.29 -28.34
N ASN A 300 7.67 10.46 -27.92
CA ASN A 300 8.32 11.28 -26.89
C ASN A 300 7.79 10.94 -25.47
N GLY A 301 6.68 10.21 -25.38
CA GLY A 301 6.14 9.78 -24.10
C GLY A 301 4.64 9.57 -24.09
N MET A 302 4.16 9.08 -22.96
CA MET A 302 2.74 8.90 -22.69
C MET A 302 2.10 10.24 -22.32
N ARG A 303 0.92 10.50 -22.88
CA ARG A 303 0.13 11.70 -22.56
C ARG A 303 -1.36 11.41 -22.74
N ILE A 304 -2.08 11.22 -21.65
CA ILE A 304 -3.55 11.14 -21.65
C ILE A 304 -4.09 12.48 -21.20
N VAL A 305 -4.95 13.09 -21.98
CA VAL A 305 -5.51 14.43 -21.73
C VAL A 305 -6.99 14.31 -21.41
N MET A 306 -7.39 14.83 -20.25
CA MET A 306 -8.79 14.97 -19.83
C MET A 306 -9.11 16.45 -19.65
N GLU A 307 -9.98 17.00 -20.50
CA GLU A 307 -10.43 18.40 -20.37
C GLU A 307 -11.52 18.51 -19.31
N VAL A 308 -11.30 19.44 -18.37
CA VAL A 308 -12.23 19.66 -17.24
C VAL A 308 -13.22 20.75 -17.58
N ARG A 309 -14.49 20.54 -17.21
CA ARG A 309 -15.57 21.51 -17.34
C ARG A 309 -15.27 22.72 -16.43
N ARG A 310 -15.59 23.93 -16.85
CA ARG A 310 -15.25 25.19 -16.15
C ARG A 310 -15.77 25.28 -14.71
N ASP A 311 -16.93 24.67 -14.43
CA ASP A 311 -17.58 24.65 -13.12
C ASP A 311 -17.13 23.47 -12.23
N ALA A 312 -16.27 22.60 -12.72
CA ALA A 312 -15.76 21.44 -12.00
C ALA A 312 -14.35 21.73 -11.42
N ASN A 313 -14.10 21.25 -10.21
CA ASN A 313 -12.78 21.31 -9.59
C ASN A 313 -11.94 20.13 -10.07
N ALA A 314 -10.80 20.41 -10.71
CA ALA A 314 -9.92 19.37 -11.26
C ALA A 314 -9.34 18.43 -10.18
N ASN A 315 -9.07 18.94 -8.97
CA ASN A 315 -8.54 18.10 -7.88
C ASN A 315 -9.58 17.11 -7.35
N VAL A 316 -10.83 17.56 -7.18
CA VAL A 316 -11.95 16.68 -6.78
C VAL A 316 -12.19 15.61 -7.83
N LEU A 317 -12.17 16.01 -9.11
CA LEU A 317 -12.31 15.10 -10.23
C LEU A 317 -11.18 14.07 -10.27
N LEU A 318 -9.94 14.51 -10.06
CA LEU A 318 -8.77 13.64 -10.00
C LEU A 318 -8.87 12.62 -8.85
N ASN A 319 -9.32 13.04 -7.67
CA ASN A 319 -9.53 12.12 -6.55
C ASN A 319 -10.60 11.06 -6.85
N ASN A 320 -11.68 11.44 -7.53
CA ASN A 320 -12.69 10.48 -7.99
C ASN A 320 -12.13 9.51 -9.04
N LEU A 321 -11.26 9.98 -9.93
CA LEU A 321 -10.57 9.13 -10.89
C LEU A 321 -9.65 8.12 -10.19
N TYR A 322 -8.89 8.52 -9.17
CA TYR A 322 -8.08 7.61 -8.36
C TYR A 322 -8.92 6.55 -7.63
N LYS A 323 -10.09 6.92 -7.16
CA LYS A 323 -10.99 6.02 -6.42
C LYS A 323 -11.70 4.99 -7.32
N HIS A 324 -12.00 5.35 -8.56
CA HIS A 324 -12.84 4.54 -9.44
C HIS A 324 -12.12 3.92 -10.62
N THR A 325 -10.84 4.22 -10.83
CA THR A 325 -10.07 3.75 -11.99
C THR A 325 -8.69 3.22 -11.60
N ALA A 326 -8.02 2.57 -12.55
CA ALA A 326 -6.65 2.08 -12.37
C ALA A 326 -5.56 3.18 -12.42
N LEU A 327 -5.92 4.46 -12.39
CA LEU A 327 -4.97 5.56 -12.12
C LEU A 327 -4.35 5.43 -10.72
N GLN A 328 -5.03 4.76 -9.82
CA GLN A 328 -4.46 4.29 -8.57
C GLN A 328 -4.81 2.81 -8.38
N THR A 329 -3.82 2.00 -8.04
CA THR A 329 -3.99 0.56 -7.83
C THR A 329 -3.12 0.08 -6.68
N SER A 330 -3.49 -1.04 -6.06
CA SER A 330 -2.67 -1.69 -5.06
C SER A 330 -1.82 -2.79 -5.71
N PHE A 331 -0.54 -2.86 -5.34
CA PHE A 331 0.36 -3.93 -5.70
C PHE A 331 0.64 -4.80 -4.47
N GLY A 332 0.10 -6.01 -4.45
CA GLY A 332 0.33 -6.96 -3.37
C GLY A 332 1.70 -7.62 -3.53
N ILE A 333 2.62 -7.38 -2.61
CA ILE A 333 3.95 -7.97 -2.60
C ILE A 333 3.90 -9.34 -1.90
N ASN A 334 4.45 -10.36 -2.54
CA ASN A 334 4.69 -11.68 -1.96
C ASN A 334 6.03 -12.22 -2.49
N MET A 335 7.08 -12.12 -1.69
CA MET A 335 8.44 -12.50 -2.08
C MET A 335 8.66 -14.00 -1.88
N LEU A 336 7.88 -14.80 -2.62
CA LEU A 336 7.99 -16.24 -2.64
C LEU A 336 8.94 -16.69 -3.76
N SER A 337 9.96 -17.48 -3.42
CA SER A 337 10.92 -18.03 -4.36
C SER A 337 11.37 -19.43 -3.94
N LEU A 338 12.05 -20.13 -4.82
CA LEU A 338 12.62 -21.44 -4.54
C LEU A 338 14.01 -21.29 -3.90
N VAL A 339 14.17 -21.89 -2.74
CA VAL A 339 15.45 -22.05 -2.05
C VAL A 339 15.77 -23.54 -1.99
N ASN A 340 16.79 -23.98 -2.71
CA ASN A 340 17.13 -25.40 -2.83
C ASN A 340 15.96 -26.29 -3.28
N GLY A 341 15.11 -25.78 -4.16
CA GLY A 341 13.93 -26.49 -4.67
C GLY A 341 12.68 -26.41 -3.79
N GLU A 342 12.75 -25.77 -2.62
CA GLU A 342 11.62 -25.58 -1.71
C GLU A 342 11.06 -24.15 -1.78
N PRO A 343 9.74 -23.96 -1.86
CA PRO A 343 9.15 -22.64 -1.89
C PRO A 343 9.18 -21.98 -0.52
N GLN A 344 9.78 -20.80 -0.43
CA GLN A 344 9.90 -20.02 0.81
C GLN A 344 9.56 -18.56 0.57
N VAL A 345 8.84 -17.94 1.51
CA VAL A 345 8.62 -16.49 1.55
C VAL A 345 9.81 -15.86 2.25
N LEU A 346 10.55 -15.03 1.54
CA LEU A 346 11.79 -14.44 2.01
C LEU A 346 11.63 -12.95 2.28
N ASN A 347 12.26 -12.45 3.34
CA ASN A 347 12.39 -11.01 3.57
C ASN A 347 13.52 -10.42 2.69
N LEU A 348 13.70 -9.09 2.70
CA LEU A 348 14.71 -8.44 1.88
C LEU A 348 16.12 -8.97 2.15
N LYS A 349 16.51 -9.05 3.42
CA LYS A 349 17.85 -9.53 3.82
C LYS A 349 18.10 -10.95 3.36
N GLN A 350 17.12 -11.84 3.49
CA GLN A 350 17.24 -13.24 3.05
C GLN A 350 17.41 -13.34 1.53
N ASN A 351 16.69 -12.54 0.73
CA ASN A 351 16.86 -12.51 -0.71
C ASN A 351 18.29 -12.12 -1.12
N LEU A 352 18.84 -11.06 -0.49
CA LEU A 352 20.21 -10.62 -0.74
C LEU A 352 21.24 -11.66 -0.25
N TYR A 353 20.98 -12.29 0.88
CA TYR A 353 21.83 -13.32 1.46
C TYR A 353 21.98 -14.55 0.56
N TYR A 354 20.86 -15.13 0.08
CA TYR A 354 20.92 -16.29 -0.80
C TYR A 354 21.57 -15.96 -2.15
N TYR A 355 21.38 -14.76 -2.66
CA TYR A 355 22.11 -14.30 -3.84
C TYR A 355 23.61 -14.20 -3.58
N LEU A 356 24.04 -13.60 -2.47
CA LEU A 356 25.46 -13.47 -2.10
C LEU A 356 26.11 -14.85 -1.91
N GLU A 357 25.46 -15.78 -1.23
CA GLU A 357 25.95 -17.16 -1.08
C GLU A 357 26.09 -17.85 -2.44
N HIS A 358 25.16 -17.67 -3.35
CA HIS A 358 25.29 -18.19 -4.71
C HIS A 358 26.54 -17.61 -5.42
N GLN A 359 26.77 -16.30 -5.30
CA GLN A 359 27.96 -15.68 -5.89
C GLN A 359 29.28 -16.22 -5.30
N LYS A 360 29.32 -16.46 -4.01
CA LYS A 360 30.48 -17.13 -3.37
C LYS A 360 30.75 -18.48 -4.01
N VAL A 361 29.72 -19.29 -4.23
CA VAL A 361 29.84 -20.60 -4.89
C VAL A 361 30.35 -20.45 -6.32
N VAL A 362 29.78 -19.53 -7.09
CA VAL A 362 30.16 -19.27 -8.50
C VAL A 362 31.62 -18.85 -8.59
N ILE A 363 32.07 -17.90 -7.75
CA ILE A 363 33.45 -17.42 -7.74
C ILE A 363 34.43 -18.55 -7.34
N ARG A 364 34.11 -19.28 -6.28
CA ARG A 364 34.96 -20.42 -5.86
C ARG A 364 35.09 -21.48 -6.95
N ARG A 365 34.00 -21.86 -7.60
CA ARG A 365 34.01 -22.86 -8.69
C ARG A 365 34.75 -22.35 -9.92
N ARG A 366 34.57 -21.08 -10.29
CA ARG A 366 35.33 -20.45 -11.37
C ARG A 366 36.81 -20.43 -11.08
N THR A 367 37.18 -20.01 -9.88
CA THR A 367 38.59 -19.94 -9.46
C THR A 367 39.22 -21.35 -9.40
N ALA A 368 38.51 -22.37 -8.92
CA ALA A 368 38.98 -23.76 -8.95
C ALA A 368 39.17 -24.28 -10.38
N TYR A 369 38.24 -23.94 -11.30
CA TYR A 369 38.39 -24.30 -12.72
C TYR A 369 39.61 -23.62 -13.37
N GLU A 370 39.77 -22.34 -13.11
CA GLU A 370 40.93 -21.59 -13.62
C GLU A 370 42.23 -22.10 -13.02
N LEU A 371 42.22 -22.45 -11.73
CA LEU A 371 43.41 -23.08 -11.08
C LEU A 371 43.76 -24.43 -11.71
N GLU A 372 42.78 -25.30 -11.91
CA GLU A 372 43.00 -26.59 -12.58
C GLU A 372 43.60 -26.43 -13.99
N LYS A 373 43.10 -25.48 -14.76
CA LYS A 373 43.62 -25.16 -16.08
C LYS A 373 45.04 -24.58 -16.04
N ALA A 374 45.30 -23.67 -15.09
CA ALA A 374 46.62 -23.09 -14.91
C ALA A 374 47.66 -24.13 -14.44
N GLU A 375 47.27 -24.97 -13.48
CA GLU A 375 48.15 -26.06 -13.03
C GLU A 375 48.42 -27.10 -14.11
N ALA A 376 47.41 -27.46 -14.92
CA ALA A 376 47.58 -28.37 -16.04
C ALA A 376 48.54 -27.79 -17.10
N ARG A 377 48.44 -26.47 -17.37
CA ARG A 377 49.32 -25.78 -18.32
C ARG A 377 50.74 -25.64 -17.77
N ALA A 378 50.87 -25.26 -16.47
CA ALA A 378 52.19 -25.15 -15.80
C ALA A 378 52.91 -26.51 -15.79
N HIS A 379 52.17 -27.60 -15.56
CA HIS A 379 52.69 -28.95 -15.59
C HIS A 379 53.31 -29.32 -16.97
N ILE A 380 52.62 -28.93 -18.06
CA ILE A 380 53.12 -29.13 -19.42
C ILE A 380 54.41 -28.25 -19.64
N LEU A 381 54.39 -26.99 -19.25
CA LEU A 381 55.51 -26.08 -19.40
C LEU A 381 56.74 -26.54 -18.59
N GLU A 382 56.56 -27.09 -17.40
CA GLU A 382 57.63 -27.68 -16.59
C GLU A 382 58.32 -28.79 -17.36
N GLY A 383 57.55 -29.68 -17.98
CA GLY A 383 58.11 -30.75 -18.85
C GLY A 383 58.86 -30.21 -20.04
N LEU A 384 58.33 -29.14 -20.70
CA LEU A 384 59.02 -28.48 -21.81
C LEU A 384 60.33 -27.81 -21.35
N ARG A 385 60.37 -27.22 -20.15
CA ARG A 385 61.60 -26.64 -19.56
C ARG A 385 62.67 -27.70 -19.39
N ILE A 386 62.32 -28.84 -18.75
CA ILE A 386 63.21 -29.98 -18.57
C ILE A 386 63.78 -30.45 -19.94
N ALA A 387 62.90 -30.57 -20.94
CA ALA A 387 63.29 -30.98 -22.28
C ALA A 387 64.25 -29.98 -22.97
N LEU A 388 64.04 -28.67 -22.75
CA LEU A 388 64.90 -27.63 -23.31
C LEU A 388 66.26 -27.56 -22.58
N ASP A 389 66.33 -27.82 -21.31
CA ASP A 389 67.59 -27.94 -20.52
C ASP A 389 68.42 -29.14 -20.92
N HIS A 390 67.79 -30.21 -21.41
CA HIS A 390 68.44 -31.44 -21.85
C HIS A 390 68.25 -31.68 -23.38
N LEU A 391 68.27 -30.65 -24.15
CA LEU A 391 67.81 -30.65 -25.54
C LEU A 391 68.49 -31.72 -26.42
N ASP A 392 69.80 -31.80 -26.33
CA ASP A 392 70.61 -32.78 -27.12
C ASP A 392 70.26 -34.20 -26.80
N GLU A 393 70.07 -34.50 -25.49
CA GLU A 393 69.67 -35.84 -25.02
C GLU A 393 68.27 -36.20 -25.47
N VAL A 394 67.31 -35.29 -25.36
CA VAL A 394 65.91 -35.46 -25.80
C VAL A 394 65.87 -35.73 -27.31
N ILE A 395 66.60 -34.94 -28.13
CA ILE A 395 66.62 -35.11 -29.59
C ILE A 395 67.26 -36.50 -29.91
N THR A 396 68.35 -36.85 -29.27
CA THR A 396 69.01 -38.17 -29.47
C THR A 396 68.06 -39.30 -29.15
N LEU A 397 67.38 -39.27 -28.01
CA LEU A 397 66.42 -40.27 -27.56
C LEU A 397 65.28 -40.44 -28.56
N ILE A 398 64.68 -39.32 -29.01
CA ILE A 398 63.59 -39.32 -29.97
C ILE A 398 64.07 -39.91 -31.33
N ARG A 399 65.22 -39.51 -31.81
CA ARG A 399 65.74 -39.99 -33.08
C ARG A 399 66.11 -41.47 -33.04
N SER A 400 66.54 -42.00 -31.87
CA SER A 400 66.92 -43.41 -31.73
C SER A 400 65.70 -44.32 -31.50
N SER A 401 64.52 -43.78 -31.17
CA SER A 401 63.33 -44.54 -30.91
C SER A 401 62.69 -44.96 -32.25
N LYS A 402 62.20 -46.20 -32.35
CA LYS A 402 61.54 -46.71 -33.59
C LYS A 402 60.12 -46.27 -33.70
N THR A 403 59.45 -45.92 -32.63
CA THR A 403 58.00 -45.46 -32.61
C THR A 403 57.89 -44.35 -31.61
N ALA A 404 56.81 -43.50 -31.77
CA ALA A 404 56.51 -42.42 -30.87
C ALA A 404 56.20 -42.88 -29.43
N ASP A 405 55.59 -44.08 -29.28
CA ASP A 405 55.33 -44.68 -27.96
C ASP A 405 56.59 -45.08 -27.22
N ILE A 406 57.62 -45.65 -27.94
CA ILE A 406 58.92 -45.95 -27.34
C ILE A 406 59.64 -44.67 -26.92
N ALA A 407 59.55 -43.59 -27.77
CA ALA A 407 60.15 -42.31 -27.43
C ALA A 407 59.47 -41.72 -26.21
N LYS A 408 58.14 -41.80 -26.13
CA LYS A 408 57.35 -41.29 -25.02
C LYS A 408 57.74 -42.00 -23.70
N GLN A 409 57.83 -43.34 -23.72
CA GLN A 409 58.21 -44.13 -22.57
C GLN A 409 59.66 -43.81 -22.15
N GLY A 410 60.57 -43.68 -23.07
CA GLY A 410 61.96 -43.30 -22.82
C GLY A 410 62.12 -41.93 -22.19
N LEU A 411 61.31 -40.95 -22.65
CA LEU A 411 61.24 -39.58 -22.05
C LEU A 411 60.72 -39.62 -20.61
N MET A 412 59.70 -40.46 -20.35
CA MET A 412 59.13 -40.61 -19.00
C MET A 412 60.12 -41.25 -18.04
N GLU A 413 60.79 -42.33 -18.45
CA GLU A 413 61.79 -43.11 -17.60
C GLU A 413 63.07 -42.33 -17.32
N ARG A 414 63.58 -41.61 -18.34
CA ARG A 414 64.87 -40.92 -18.24
C ARG A 414 64.82 -39.56 -17.54
N PHE A 415 63.73 -38.83 -17.73
CA PHE A 415 63.59 -37.45 -17.22
C PHE A 415 62.55 -37.36 -16.11
N GLY A 416 61.89 -38.43 -15.72
CA GLY A 416 60.85 -38.45 -14.68
C GLY A 416 59.61 -37.69 -15.08
N LEU A 417 59.31 -37.68 -16.40
CA LEU A 417 58.15 -36.88 -16.96
C LEU A 417 56.85 -37.68 -16.86
N SER A 418 55.74 -36.99 -16.74
CA SER A 418 54.43 -37.60 -16.90
C SER A 418 54.12 -37.88 -18.37
N GLU A 419 53.16 -38.76 -18.65
CA GLU A 419 52.73 -39.07 -19.99
C GLU A 419 52.31 -37.81 -20.78
N LYS A 420 51.58 -36.90 -20.11
CA LYS A 420 51.14 -35.64 -20.71
C LYS A 420 52.32 -34.74 -21.06
N GLN A 421 53.32 -34.65 -20.22
CA GLN A 421 54.55 -33.90 -20.49
C GLN A 421 55.36 -34.51 -21.64
N ALA A 422 55.55 -35.82 -21.64
CA ALA A 422 56.27 -36.53 -22.69
C ALA A 422 55.53 -36.36 -24.05
N GLN A 423 54.20 -36.47 -24.06
CA GLN A 423 53.42 -36.24 -25.27
C GLN A 423 53.58 -34.78 -25.81
N ALA A 424 53.53 -33.79 -24.89
CA ALA A 424 53.72 -32.38 -25.26
C ALA A 424 55.14 -32.11 -25.85
N ILE A 425 56.13 -32.84 -25.37
CA ILE A 425 57.50 -32.73 -25.95
C ILE A 425 57.56 -33.32 -27.35
N LEU A 426 56.91 -34.47 -27.58
CA LEU A 426 56.81 -35.09 -28.90
C LEU A 426 56.05 -34.24 -29.92
N ASP A 427 55.02 -33.55 -29.48
CA ASP A 427 54.18 -32.65 -30.29
C ASP A 427 54.84 -31.27 -30.50
N MET A 428 56.01 -31.01 -29.91
CA MET A 428 56.69 -29.74 -29.98
C MET A 428 57.19 -29.44 -31.38
N ARG A 429 56.85 -28.29 -31.92
CA ARG A 429 57.37 -27.83 -33.23
C ARG A 429 58.84 -27.41 -33.10
N LEU A 430 59.64 -27.71 -34.12
CA LEU A 430 61.08 -27.34 -34.17
C LEU A 430 61.35 -25.83 -33.98
N GLN A 431 60.40 -24.98 -34.37
CA GLN A 431 60.42 -23.53 -34.16
C GLN A 431 60.60 -23.16 -32.67
N ARG A 432 60.01 -23.96 -31.75
CA ARG A 432 60.05 -23.73 -30.29
C ARG A 432 61.40 -23.99 -29.66
N LEU A 433 62.36 -24.52 -30.42
CA LEU A 433 63.73 -24.79 -29.97
C LEU A 433 64.63 -23.56 -30.03
N THR A 434 64.14 -22.44 -30.58
CA THR A 434 64.94 -21.18 -30.67
C THR A 434 65.08 -20.50 -29.31
N GLY A 435 66.16 -19.74 -29.09
CA GLY A 435 66.40 -19.04 -27.83
C GLY A 435 65.30 -18.08 -27.41
N LEU A 436 64.69 -17.36 -28.37
CA LEU A 436 63.57 -16.49 -28.11
C LEU A 436 62.31 -17.24 -27.64
N GLU A 437 62.02 -18.42 -28.14
CA GLU A 437 60.88 -19.24 -27.72
C GLU A 437 61.13 -19.86 -26.35
N ARG A 438 62.38 -20.17 -25.99
CA ARG A 438 62.77 -20.62 -24.66
C ARG A 438 62.47 -19.53 -23.60
N GLU A 439 62.82 -18.28 -23.87
CA GLU A 439 62.54 -17.14 -22.99
C GLU A 439 61.02 -16.95 -22.81
N LYS A 440 60.23 -17.12 -23.87
CA LYS A 440 58.77 -17.04 -23.81
C LYS A 440 58.17 -18.15 -22.94
N ILE A 441 58.67 -19.39 -23.05
CA ILE A 441 58.20 -20.50 -22.22
C ILE A 441 58.51 -20.26 -20.74
N GLU A 442 59.71 -19.74 -20.45
CA GLU A 442 60.08 -19.39 -19.08
C GLU A 442 59.22 -18.27 -18.52
N GLN A 443 58.96 -17.22 -19.30
CA GLN A 443 58.08 -16.09 -18.91
C GLN A 443 56.64 -16.59 -18.67
N GLU A 444 56.08 -17.40 -19.59
CA GLU A 444 54.73 -17.98 -19.43
C GLU A 444 54.67 -18.82 -18.16
N TYR A 445 55.68 -19.64 -17.87
CA TYR A 445 55.71 -20.44 -16.65
C TYR A 445 55.77 -19.59 -15.37
N GLN A 446 56.56 -18.54 -15.33
CA GLN A 446 56.64 -17.62 -14.19
C GLN A 446 55.30 -16.87 -13.98
N ASP A 447 54.66 -16.41 -15.05
CA ASP A 447 53.37 -15.76 -14.95
C ASP A 447 52.27 -16.71 -14.48
N LEU A 448 52.29 -17.97 -14.96
CA LEU A 448 51.37 -19.00 -14.48
C LEU A 448 51.59 -19.35 -13.01
N MET A 449 52.84 -19.43 -12.54
CA MET A 449 53.15 -19.74 -11.11
C MET A 449 52.63 -18.61 -10.20
N LYS A 450 52.72 -17.35 -10.63
CA LYS A 450 52.12 -16.21 -9.92
C LYS A 450 50.59 -16.33 -9.88
N LEU A 451 49.95 -16.57 -11.04
CA LEU A 451 48.50 -16.76 -11.15
C LEU A 451 48.02 -17.93 -10.27
N ILE A 452 48.71 -19.07 -10.27
CA ILE A 452 48.39 -20.23 -9.41
C ILE A 452 48.44 -19.86 -7.92
N ALA A 453 49.48 -19.09 -7.51
CA ALA A 453 49.57 -18.62 -6.14
C ALA A 453 48.41 -17.69 -5.75
N GLU A 454 48.01 -16.77 -6.66
CA GLU A 454 46.87 -15.88 -6.46
C GLU A 454 45.55 -16.65 -6.38
N LEU A 455 45.30 -17.59 -7.30
CA LEU A 455 44.07 -18.39 -7.31
C LEU A 455 43.97 -19.28 -6.04
N LYS A 456 45.08 -19.87 -5.57
CA LYS A 456 45.13 -20.62 -4.30
C LYS A 456 44.84 -19.71 -3.10
N ALA A 457 45.36 -18.50 -3.10
CA ALA A 457 45.11 -17.51 -2.05
C ALA A 457 43.66 -17.08 -2.00
N ILE A 458 42.97 -16.96 -3.15
CA ILE A 458 41.52 -16.63 -3.24
C ILE A 458 40.72 -17.80 -2.66
N LEU A 459 41.03 -19.05 -3.02
CA LEU A 459 40.29 -20.22 -2.52
C LEU A 459 40.44 -20.43 -1.02
N ALA A 460 41.59 -20.00 -0.43
CA ALA A 460 41.88 -20.15 0.99
C ALA A 460 41.25 -19.07 1.88
N ASP A 461 40.85 -17.95 1.32
CA ASP A 461 40.36 -16.76 2.05
C ASP A 461 39.02 -16.32 1.55
N GLU A 462 38.00 -16.40 2.42
CA GLU A 462 36.63 -15.96 2.10
C GLU A 462 36.53 -14.46 1.82
N GLU A 463 37.34 -13.64 2.51
CA GLU A 463 37.32 -12.20 2.31
C GLU A 463 37.77 -11.82 0.89
N LYS A 464 38.75 -12.52 0.34
CA LYS A 464 39.19 -12.36 -1.05
C LYS A 464 38.09 -12.73 -2.05
N VAL A 465 37.31 -13.75 -1.77
CA VAL A 465 36.13 -14.09 -2.58
C VAL A 465 35.12 -12.97 -2.53
N LEU A 466 34.86 -12.39 -1.35
CA LEU A 466 33.94 -11.25 -1.20
C LEU A 466 34.46 -9.98 -1.91
N GLU A 467 35.77 -9.72 -1.86
CA GLU A 467 36.40 -8.60 -2.60
C GLU A 467 36.11 -8.71 -4.11
N ILE A 468 36.32 -9.91 -4.69
CA ILE A 468 36.02 -10.15 -6.11
C ILE A 468 34.56 -9.94 -6.42
N ILE A 469 33.64 -10.41 -5.56
CA ILE A 469 32.19 -10.18 -5.74
C ILE A 469 31.87 -8.68 -5.72
N ARG A 470 32.46 -7.93 -4.79
CA ARG A 470 32.25 -6.47 -4.68
C ARG A 470 32.77 -5.74 -5.92
N GLU A 471 33.95 -6.09 -6.41
CA GLU A 471 34.51 -5.49 -7.63
C GLU A 471 33.63 -5.79 -8.84
N GLU A 472 33.20 -7.03 -9.02
CA GLU A 472 32.39 -7.45 -10.15
C GLU A 472 30.99 -6.83 -10.12
N LEU A 473 30.35 -6.73 -8.96
CA LEU A 473 29.06 -6.04 -8.80
C LEU A 473 29.19 -4.53 -9.07
N THR A 474 30.30 -3.93 -8.63
CA THR A 474 30.58 -2.51 -8.91
C THR A 474 30.77 -2.30 -10.40
N GLU A 475 31.49 -3.18 -11.11
CA GLU A 475 31.63 -3.10 -12.57
C GLU A 475 30.26 -3.18 -13.28
N VAL A 476 29.39 -4.10 -12.85
CA VAL A 476 28.04 -4.22 -13.41
C VAL A 476 27.22 -2.95 -13.15
N LYS A 477 27.30 -2.40 -11.93
CA LYS A 477 26.66 -1.16 -11.56
C LYS A 477 27.15 -0.01 -12.46
N ASP A 478 28.45 0.19 -12.62
CA ASP A 478 29.02 1.27 -13.41
C ASP A 478 28.60 1.20 -14.89
N ARG A 479 28.42 0.00 -15.42
CA ARG A 479 28.06 -0.20 -16.84
C ARG A 479 26.57 -0.10 -17.14
N PHE A 480 25.70 -0.47 -16.20
CA PHE A 480 24.27 -0.66 -16.46
C PHE A 480 23.34 0.17 -15.58
N ASN A 481 23.89 0.89 -14.59
CA ASN A 481 23.07 1.69 -13.69
C ASN A 481 22.38 2.83 -14.44
N ASP A 482 21.13 3.10 -14.06
CA ASP A 482 20.32 4.22 -14.51
C ASP A 482 19.63 4.90 -13.30
N LYS A 483 18.93 5.97 -13.56
CA LYS A 483 18.19 6.68 -12.50
C LYS A 483 16.93 5.89 -12.09
N ARG A 484 16.57 6.00 -10.80
CA ARG A 484 15.28 5.57 -10.31
C ARG A 484 14.16 6.23 -11.13
N ARG A 485 13.18 5.45 -11.53
CA ARG A 485 12.03 5.90 -12.32
C ARG A 485 10.81 6.17 -11.43
N THR A 486 10.55 5.32 -10.46
CA THR A 486 9.39 5.43 -9.56
C THR A 486 9.71 6.34 -8.39
N GLU A 487 8.91 7.35 -8.17
CA GLU A 487 9.01 8.26 -7.05
C GLU A 487 8.32 7.66 -5.82
N ILE A 488 8.96 7.73 -4.65
CA ILE A 488 8.40 7.30 -3.37
C ILE A 488 8.06 8.54 -2.56
N THR A 489 6.79 8.76 -2.29
CA THR A 489 6.37 9.91 -1.50
C THR A 489 6.73 9.72 -0.03
N ILE A 490 7.54 10.64 0.50
CA ILE A 490 7.95 10.67 1.90
C ILE A 490 6.98 11.56 2.65
N GLY A 491 6.20 10.99 3.53
CA GLY A 491 5.24 11.71 4.34
C GLY A 491 3.81 11.40 3.95
N GLY A 492 3.15 10.60 4.73
CA GLY A 492 1.74 10.65 5.01
C GLY A 492 0.79 10.45 3.84
N MET A 493 1.07 9.46 2.95
CA MET A 493 0.00 8.81 2.23
C MET A 493 0.03 7.29 2.45
N GLU A 494 0.35 6.84 3.65
CA GLU A 494 -0.27 5.66 4.22
C GLU A 494 -1.73 5.92 4.21
N PHE A 495 -2.51 5.19 3.39
CA PHE A 495 -3.94 5.42 3.35
C PHE A 495 -4.24 6.78 3.99
N ILE A 496 -4.02 7.86 3.28
CA ILE A 496 -4.68 9.06 3.65
C ILE A 496 -6.13 8.68 3.38
N GLU A 497 -6.80 8.22 4.39
CA GLU A 497 -8.20 8.51 4.51
C GLU A 497 -8.26 10.00 4.22
N ASP A 498 -9.21 10.46 3.45
CA ASP A 498 -9.41 11.90 3.15
C ASP A 498 -9.25 12.78 4.40
N GLU A 499 -9.25 12.15 5.56
CA GLU A 499 -9.08 12.64 6.92
C GLU A 499 -7.68 13.21 7.23
N ASP A 500 -6.59 12.56 6.79
CA ASP A 500 -5.21 13.01 7.10
C ASP A 500 -4.76 14.20 6.22
N LEU A 501 -5.43 14.44 5.10
CA LEU A 501 -5.21 15.62 4.24
C LEU A 501 -5.98 16.86 4.72
N ILE A 502 -6.94 16.66 5.60
CA ILE A 502 -7.80 17.71 6.09
C ILE A 502 -7.25 18.14 7.44
N PRO A 503 -6.83 19.39 7.62
CA PRO A 503 -6.35 19.84 8.90
C PRO A 503 -7.43 19.62 9.96
N GLU A 504 -7.04 19.04 11.09
CA GLU A 504 -7.92 18.94 12.24
C GLU A 504 -8.26 20.36 12.73
N GLN A 505 -9.51 20.73 12.65
CA GLN A 505 -10.02 22.04 13.02
C GLN A 505 -11.31 21.90 13.81
N ASN A 506 -11.47 22.76 14.80
CA ASN A 506 -12.75 22.90 15.47
C ASN A 506 -13.76 23.55 14.53
N ILE A 507 -14.85 22.89 14.28
CA ILE A 507 -15.93 23.34 13.41
C ILE A 507 -17.24 23.45 14.17
N ALA A 508 -18.06 24.40 13.74
CA ALA A 508 -19.45 24.49 14.13
C ALA A 508 -20.33 23.94 12.99
N ILE A 509 -21.11 22.92 13.28
CA ILE A 509 -22.07 22.33 12.34
C ILE A 509 -23.44 22.89 12.72
N THR A 510 -24.13 23.46 11.74
CA THR A 510 -25.52 23.91 11.90
C THR A 510 -26.44 23.07 11.04
N LEU A 511 -27.56 22.65 11.63
CA LEU A 511 -28.64 21.96 10.92
C LEU A 511 -29.95 22.69 11.21
N THR A 512 -30.70 23.02 10.16
CA THR A 512 -32.02 23.66 10.27
C THR A 512 -33.10 22.58 10.42
N HIS A 513 -34.30 23.04 10.87
CA HIS A 513 -35.50 22.22 10.99
C HIS A 513 -35.90 21.58 9.65
N ASN A 514 -35.74 22.30 8.56
CA ASN A 514 -36.02 21.81 7.20
C ASN A 514 -34.86 20.99 6.60
N GLY A 515 -33.82 20.71 7.40
CA GLY A 515 -32.75 19.79 7.04
C GLY A 515 -31.64 20.39 6.17
N TYR A 516 -31.36 21.69 6.25
CA TYR A 516 -30.16 22.29 5.64
C TYR A 516 -28.98 22.22 6.61
N ILE A 517 -27.88 21.64 6.14
CA ILE A 517 -26.67 21.44 6.92
C ILE A 517 -25.49 22.20 6.30
N LYS A 518 -24.62 22.72 7.16
CA LYS A 518 -23.31 23.27 6.79
C LYS A 518 -22.34 23.21 7.96
N ARG A 519 -21.05 23.36 7.65
CA ARG A 519 -20.01 23.59 8.66
C ARG A 519 -19.38 24.97 8.45
N LEU A 520 -18.81 25.47 9.53
CA LEU A 520 -18.03 26.70 9.63
C LEU A 520 -16.88 26.49 10.62
N PRO A 521 -15.75 27.20 10.50
CA PRO A 521 -14.79 27.27 11.61
C PRO A 521 -15.48 27.78 12.88
N ALA A 522 -15.25 27.14 14.02
CA ALA A 522 -15.91 27.51 15.29
C ALA A 522 -15.62 28.96 15.69
N SER A 523 -14.45 29.50 15.31
CA SER A 523 -14.04 30.89 15.52
C SER A 523 -14.90 31.93 14.81
N THR A 524 -15.77 31.52 13.88
CA THR A 524 -16.68 32.42 13.15
C THR A 524 -17.72 33.07 14.07
N TYR A 525 -18.07 32.41 15.20
CA TYR A 525 -19.03 32.92 16.17
C TYR A 525 -18.31 33.64 17.33
N LYS A 526 -18.26 34.99 17.26
CA LYS A 526 -17.61 35.84 18.30
C LYS A 526 -18.40 35.85 19.59
N THR A 527 -17.70 35.83 20.73
CA THR A 527 -18.29 36.00 22.07
C THR A 527 -18.96 37.36 22.24
N GLN A 528 -20.16 37.42 22.83
CA GLN A 528 -20.91 38.66 23.10
C GLN A 528 -21.37 38.70 24.58
N ASN A 529 -21.42 39.91 25.13
CA ASN A 529 -21.89 40.09 26.49
C ASN A 529 -23.41 39.86 26.62
N ARG A 530 -23.83 39.59 27.85
CA ARG A 530 -25.25 39.43 28.22
C ARG A 530 -26.10 40.59 27.74
N GLY A 531 -27.21 40.31 27.02
CA GLY A 531 -28.13 41.31 26.49
C GLY A 531 -27.75 41.89 25.10
N GLY A 532 -26.70 41.31 24.43
CA GLY A 532 -26.34 41.65 23.04
C GLY A 532 -27.46 41.32 22.03
N ARG A 533 -27.38 41.91 20.83
CA ARG A 533 -28.37 41.68 19.77
C ARG A 533 -28.16 40.43 18.97
N GLY A 534 -27.02 39.76 19.12
CA GLY A 534 -26.64 38.58 18.35
C GLY A 534 -26.20 38.89 16.92
N VAL A 535 -25.73 37.84 16.23
CA VAL A 535 -25.38 37.90 14.79
C VAL A 535 -26.14 36.81 14.06
N GLN A 536 -26.55 37.08 12.84
CA GLN A 536 -27.24 36.11 12.02
C GLN A 536 -26.26 34.94 11.70
N GLY A 537 -26.58 33.73 12.14
CA GLY A 537 -25.75 32.55 11.98
C GLY A 537 -26.01 31.79 10.69
N MET A 538 -27.19 31.94 10.10
CA MET A 538 -27.57 31.23 8.90
C MET A 538 -28.72 31.99 8.20
N GLY A 539 -28.69 31.98 6.86
CA GLY A 539 -29.87 32.42 6.08
C GLY A 539 -30.89 31.30 6.06
N THR A 540 -32.07 31.52 6.62
CA THR A 540 -33.20 30.59 6.64
C THR A 540 -34.32 31.10 5.75
N ASN A 541 -35.24 30.21 5.36
CA ASN A 541 -36.54 30.62 4.76
C ASN A 541 -37.45 31.14 5.87
N ASP A 542 -38.55 31.84 5.51
CA ASP A 542 -39.46 32.43 6.48
C ASP A 542 -40.07 31.44 7.49
N ASP A 543 -40.11 30.11 7.13
CA ASP A 543 -40.64 29.03 7.96
C ASP A 543 -39.56 28.06 8.45
N ASP A 544 -38.24 28.39 8.41
CA ASP A 544 -37.15 27.53 8.80
C ASP A 544 -36.30 28.17 9.90
N PHE A 545 -35.73 27.39 10.81
CA PHE A 545 -34.89 27.85 11.88
C PHE A 545 -33.75 26.86 12.17
N VAL A 546 -32.66 27.32 12.78
CA VAL A 546 -31.56 26.44 13.20
C VAL A 546 -32.02 25.60 14.39
N GLU A 547 -32.13 24.31 14.21
CA GLU A 547 -32.54 23.37 15.24
C GLU A 547 -31.37 22.79 16.03
N HIS A 548 -30.27 22.51 15.33
CA HIS A 548 -29.07 21.93 15.94
C HIS A 548 -27.85 22.79 15.61
N LEU A 549 -27.07 23.08 16.64
CA LEU A 549 -25.72 23.62 16.54
C LEU A 549 -24.78 22.74 17.35
N LEU A 550 -23.72 22.25 16.72
CA LEU A 550 -22.75 21.33 17.28
C LEU A 550 -21.35 21.86 17.01
N THR A 551 -20.51 21.93 18.04
CA THR A 551 -19.06 22.15 17.89
C THR A 551 -18.32 20.83 18.04
N THR A 552 -17.43 20.54 17.09
CA THR A 552 -16.70 19.26 17.03
C THR A 552 -15.44 19.41 16.16
N SER A 553 -14.63 18.33 16.06
CA SER A 553 -13.51 18.29 15.13
C SER A 553 -13.94 17.90 13.71
N THR A 554 -13.21 18.38 12.70
CA THR A 554 -13.34 17.88 11.31
C THR A 554 -13.19 16.38 11.22
N HIS A 555 -12.39 15.75 12.08
CA HIS A 555 -12.07 14.32 12.06
C HIS A 555 -13.06 13.44 12.83
N ASP A 556 -14.00 14.01 13.58
CA ASP A 556 -14.97 13.24 14.33
C ASP A 556 -16.01 12.58 13.42
N HIS A 557 -16.45 11.38 13.80
CA HIS A 557 -17.65 10.77 13.22
C HIS A 557 -18.89 11.49 13.74
N ILE A 558 -19.76 11.91 12.85
CA ILE A 558 -21.01 12.55 13.20
C ILE A 558 -22.13 11.55 13.00
N LEU A 559 -22.80 11.17 14.08
CA LEU A 559 -23.97 10.30 14.04
C LEU A 559 -25.25 11.15 14.04
N PHE A 560 -26.12 10.90 13.08
CA PHE A 560 -27.39 11.56 12.91
C PHE A 560 -28.52 10.59 13.25
N PHE A 561 -29.29 10.91 14.27
CA PHE A 561 -30.43 10.10 14.70
C PHE A 561 -31.74 10.73 14.20
N THR A 562 -32.57 9.90 13.56
CA THR A 562 -33.81 10.39 12.97
C THR A 562 -35.00 10.24 13.92
N ASN A 563 -36.09 10.96 13.64
CA ASN A 563 -37.38 10.80 14.33
C ASN A 563 -37.91 9.36 14.29
N LYS A 564 -37.54 8.57 13.28
CA LYS A 564 -37.90 7.13 13.14
C LYS A 564 -36.94 6.17 13.85
N GLY A 565 -35.98 6.68 14.64
CA GLY A 565 -35.03 5.85 15.39
C GLY A 565 -33.95 5.19 14.56
N LYS A 566 -33.66 5.69 13.36
CA LYS A 566 -32.49 5.30 12.56
C LYS A 566 -31.29 6.18 12.89
N VAL A 567 -30.09 5.67 12.58
CA VAL A 567 -28.83 6.39 12.68
C VAL A 567 -28.08 6.33 11.35
N TYR A 568 -27.55 7.48 10.92
CA TYR A 568 -26.66 7.66 9.80
C TYR A 568 -25.31 8.16 10.31
N ARG A 569 -24.24 7.98 9.53
CA ARG A 569 -22.88 8.41 9.88
C ARG A 569 -22.21 9.12 8.73
N THR A 570 -21.54 10.24 9.02
CA THR A 570 -20.57 10.91 8.15
C THR A 570 -19.38 11.41 8.96
N LYS A 571 -18.33 11.87 8.30
CA LYS A 571 -17.21 12.56 8.96
C LYS A 571 -17.46 14.08 8.98
N GLY A 572 -16.90 14.77 9.98
CA GLY A 572 -17.07 16.23 10.07
C GLY A 572 -16.60 16.98 8.83
N TYR A 573 -15.50 16.53 8.21
CA TYR A 573 -14.95 17.11 7.00
C TYR A 573 -15.80 16.85 5.74
N GLU A 574 -16.63 15.81 5.71
CA GLU A 574 -17.54 15.53 4.58
C GLU A 574 -18.72 16.50 4.52
N ILE A 575 -19.01 17.20 5.63
CA ILE A 575 -20.03 18.24 5.67
C ILE A 575 -19.48 19.48 4.95
N PRO A 576 -20.17 20.01 3.90
CA PRO A 576 -19.64 21.10 3.12
C PRO A 576 -19.48 22.40 3.93
N GLU A 577 -18.39 23.12 3.67
CA GLU A 577 -18.14 24.44 4.24
C GLU A 577 -18.86 25.50 3.40
N TYR A 578 -19.60 26.37 4.08
CA TYR A 578 -20.30 27.48 3.45
C TYR A 578 -20.03 28.79 4.20
N SER A 579 -20.35 29.91 3.59
CA SER A 579 -20.29 31.19 4.28
C SER A 579 -21.33 31.28 5.40
N ARG A 580 -21.11 32.18 6.38
CA ARG A 580 -21.95 32.33 7.56
C ARG A 580 -23.45 32.55 7.20
N THR A 581 -23.76 33.33 6.17
CA THR A 581 -25.12 33.63 5.74
C THR A 581 -25.73 32.66 4.75
N ALA A 582 -24.96 31.70 4.20
CA ALA A 582 -25.48 30.72 3.25
C ALA A 582 -26.41 29.70 3.93
N LYS A 583 -27.41 29.19 3.16
CA LYS A 583 -28.35 28.16 3.65
C LYS A 583 -27.72 26.79 3.89
N GLY A 584 -26.57 26.46 3.28
CA GLY A 584 -25.99 25.14 3.31
C GLY A 584 -26.61 24.15 2.31
N LEU A 585 -26.33 22.86 2.50
CA LEU A 585 -26.76 21.75 1.66
C LEU A 585 -27.96 21.02 2.31
N PRO A 586 -28.99 20.62 1.54
CA PRO A 586 -30.00 19.72 2.07
C PRO A 586 -29.38 18.40 2.55
N ILE A 587 -29.68 17.99 3.76
CA ILE A 587 -29.09 16.79 4.40
C ILE A 587 -29.37 15.50 3.63
N ILE A 588 -30.48 15.46 2.91
CA ILE A 588 -30.83 14.33 2.04
C ILE A 588 -29.80 14.11 0.90
N ASN A 589 -29.04 15.14 0.54
CA ASN A 589 -27.95 15.03 -0.43
C ASN A 589 -26.65 14.53 0.19
N LEU A 590 -26.53 14.58 1.50
CA LEU A 590 -25.38 14.10 2.25
C LEU A 590 -25.61 12.68 2.80
N LEU A 591 -26.82 12.41 3.30
CA LEU A 591 -27.21 11.15 3.94
C LEU A 591 -28.38 10.52 3.17
N GLY A 592 -28.40 9.19 3.11
CA GLY A 592 -29.50 8.44 2.49
C GLY A 592 -30.78 8.44 3.33
N VAL A 593 -31.26 9.62 3.77
CA VAL A 593 -32.43 9.78 4.64
C VAL A 593 -33.71 9.55 3.84
N ASP A 594 -34.64 8.76 4.36
CA ASP A 594 -35.91 8.46 3.69
C ASP A 594 -36.86 9.67 3.70
N LYS A 595 -37.78 9.69 2.74
CA LYS A 595 -38.80 10.73 2.67
C LYS A 595 -39.70 10.71 3.93
N GLY A 596 -39.79 11.85 4.61
CA GLY A 596 -40.56 12.01 5.85
C GLY A 596 -39.78 11.60 7.11
N GLU A 597 -38.45 11.47 7.02
CA GLU A 597 -37.51 11.42 8.14
C GLU A 597 -36.84 12.76 8.31
N TRP A 598 -36.64 13.20 9.54
CA TRP A 598 -35.82 14.36 9.91
C TRP A 598 -34.89 14.03 11.07
N ILE A 599 -33.86 14.81 11.22
CA ILE A 599 -32.82 14.58 12.22
C ILE A 599 -33.23 15.19 13.56
N ASN A 600 -33.35 14.37 14.60
CA ASN A 600 -33.72 14.80 15.95
C ASN A 600 -32.52 14.89 16.91
N ALA A 601 -31.40 14.23 16.61
CA ALA A 601 -30.20 14.33 17.42
C ALA A 601 -28.96 14.16 16.56
N ILE A 602 -27.90 14.90 16.90
CA ILE A 602 -26.58 14.81 16.27
C ILE A 602 -25.55 14.56 17.35
N ILE A 603 -24.70 13.53 17.17
CA ILE A 603 -23.67 13.18 18.14
C ILE A 603 -22.32 13.03 17.46
N PRO A 604 -21.32 13.77 17.92
CA PRO A 604 -19.94 13.57 17.51
C PRO A 604 -19.33 12.39 18.30
N ILE A 605 -18.55 11.57 17.60
CA ILE A 605 -17.83 10.43 18.17
C ILE A 605 -16.45 10.36 17.55
N ARG A 606 -15.40 10.26 18.37
CA ARG A 606 -14.04 10.14 17.88
C ARG A 606 -13.70 8.69 17.53
N GLU A 607 -14.00 7.75 18.42
CA GLU A 607 -13.71 6.31 18.27
C GLU A 607 -14.85 5.43 18.81
N PHE A 608 -15.03 4.23 18.24
CA PHE A 608 -16.04 3.27 18.67
C PHE A 608 -15.46 2.29 19.71
N GLY A 609 -15.38 2.71 20.99
CA GLY A 609 -14.90 1.89 22.11
C GLY A 609 -15.96 0.88 22.62
N ASP A 610 -15.49 -0.20 23.25
CA ASP A 610 -16.36 -1.21 23.89
C ASP A 610 -16.81 -0.83 25.30
N ASP A 611 -16.14 0.10 25.93
CA ASP A 611 -16.35 0.63 27.28
C ASP A 611 -17.28 1.84 27.32
N GLN A 612 -17.78 2.27 26.16
CA GLN A 612 -18.65 3.43 26.00
C GLN A 612 -20.05 3.01 25.55
N PHE A 613 -21.04 3.82 25.95
CA PHE A 613 -22.45 3.58 25.63
C PHE A 613 -23.10 4.80 25.02
N LEU A 614 -24.07 4.57 24.13
CA LEU A 614 -25.02 5.60 23.74
C LEU A 614 -26.27 5.50 24.60
N PHE A 615 -26.55 6.58 25.28
CA PHE A 615 -27.74 6.73 26.14
C PHE A 615 -28.81 7.56 25.41
N PHE A 616 -29.94 6.94 25.17
CA PHE A 616 -31.06 7.54 24.42
C PHE A 616 -32.16 7.98 25.38
N THR A 617 -32.79 9.11 25.04
CA THR A 617 -34.01 9.52 25.71
C THR A 617 -35.05 10.00 24.67
N THR A 618 -36.30 9.55 24.81
CA THR A 618 -37.39 9.89 23.91
C THR A 618 -38.28 10.96 24.49
N LYS A 619 -39.09 11.57 23.66
CA LYS A 619 -40.07 12.60 23.98
C LYS A 619 -41.08 12.14 25.03
N GLN A 620 -41.48 10.85 24.97
CA GLN A 620 -42.40 10.24 25.94
C GLN A 620 -41.70 9.74 27.25
N GLY A 621 -40.43 10.13 27.46
CA GLY A 621 -39.74 9.83 28.70
C GLY A 621 -39.21 8.39 28.80
N ILE A 622 -38.94 7.72 27.70
CA ILE A 622 -38.30 6.42 27.62
C ILE A 622 -36.81 6.60 27.46
N SER A 623 -35.99 5.81 28.16
CA SER A 623 -34.54 5.80 28.00
C SER A 623 -33.98 4.42 27.71
N LYS A 624 -32.87 4.38 27.00
CA LYS A 624 -32.19 3.16 26.60
C LYS A 624 -30.68 3.38 26.61
N ARG A 625 -29.92 2.35 27.01
CA ARG A 625 -28.44 2.34 26.96
C ARG A 625 -27.98 1.22 26.04
N THR A 626 -27.14 1.55 25.07
CA THR A 626 -26.63 0.60 24.08
C THR A 626 -25.11 0.76 23.96
N PRO A 627 -24.29 -0.33 23.92
CA PRO A 627 -22.85 -0.23 23.71
C PRO A 627 -22.52 0.50 22.40
N LEU A 628 -21.52 1.39 22.42
CA LEU A 628 -21.10 2.18 21.25
C LEU A 628 -20.57 1.30 20.12
N SER A 629 -19.87 0.22 20.44
CA SER A 629 -19.37 -0.77 19.47
C SER A 629 -20.45 -1.37 18.58
N SER A 630 -21.70 -1.40 19.06
CA SER A 630 -22.86 -1.86 18.27
C SER A 630 -23.14 -0.97 17.04
N PHE A 631 -22.54 0.22 16.97
CA PHE A 631 -22.71 1.21 15.91
C PHE A 631 -21.46 1.40 15.03
N ALA A 632 -20.42 0.59 15.20
CA ALA A 632 -19.19 0.68 14.42
C ALA A 632 -19.42 0.50 12.89
N ASN A 633 -20.42 -0.31 12.51
CA ASN A 633 -20.72 -0.60 11.11
C ASN A 633 -22.11 -0.07 10.73
N ILE A 634 -22.16 1.22 10.37
CA ILE A 634 -23.36 1.88 9.84
C ILE A 634 -23.26 1.92 8.32
N ARG A 635 -24.26 1.37 7.63
CA ARG A 635 -24.35 1.40 6.16
C ARG A 635 -24.87 2.76 5.68
N THR A 636 -24.67 3.09 4.42
CA THR A 636 -25.13 4.35 3.80
C THR A 636 -26.66 4.54 3.85
N ASN A 637 -27.43 3.45 3.89
CA ASN A 637 -28.90 3.49 4.03
C ASN A 637 -29.37 3.56 5.49
N GLY A 638 -28.46 3.83 6.43
CA GLY A 638 -28.74 3.92 7.85
C GLY A 638 -28.90 2.58 8.56
N LEU A 639 -29.06 2.65 9.88
CA LEU A 639 -29.17 1.52 10.78
C LEU A 639 -30.23 1.80 11.84
N ILE A 640 -31.06 0.83 12.22
CA ILE A 640 -32.01 0.98 13.33
C ILE A 640 -31.24 1.10 14.65
N ALA A 641 -31.41 2.23 15.35
CA ALA A 641 -30.77 2.54 16.61
C ALA A 641 -31.66 2.24 17.81
N ILE A 642 -32.97 2.48 17.71
CA ILE A 642 -33.98 2.23 18.73
C ILE A 642 -35.33 1.92 18.07
N SER A 643 -36.08 1.00 18.63
CA SER A 643 -37.49 0.75 18.26
C SER A 643 -38.40 1.68 19.06
N LEU A 644 -38.97 2.67 18.39
CA LEU A 644 -39.82 3.65 19.00
C LEU A 644 -41.23 3.07 19.24
N ARG A 645 -41.93 3.58 20.27
CA ARG A 645 -43.34 3.39 20.47
C ARG A 645 -44.16 4.26 19.52
N GLU A 646 -45.48 4.00 19.47
CA GLU A 646 -46.37 4.83 18.66
C GLU A 646 -46.29 6.30 19.09
N GLU A 647 -46.19 7.21 18.16
CA GLU A 647 -46.10 8.69 18.36
C GLU A 647 -44.92 9.17 19.22
N ASP A 648 -43.89 8.34 19.44
CA ASP A 648 -42.68 8.73 20.17
C ASP A 648 -41.53 9.16 19.23
N GLU A 649 -40.66 10.00 19.74
CA GLU A 649 -39.49 10.54 18.99
C GLU A 649 -38.24 10.56 19.88
N VAL A 650 -37.07 10.37 19.30
CA VAL A 650 -35.79 10.53 20.00
C VAL A 650 -35.50 12.00 20.24
N ILE A 651 -35.33 12.43 21.48
CA ILE A 651 -35.01 13.83 21.83
C ILE A 651 -33.53 14.06 22.03
N SER A 652 -32.84 13.15 22.70
CA SER A 652 -31.43 13.31 23.00
C SER A 652 -30.72 11.97 23.00
N VAL A 653 -29.50 12.00 22.54
CA VAL A 653 -28.56 10.87 22.65
C VAL A 653 -27.24 11.40 23.17
N ARG A 654 -26.61 10.73 24.10
CA ARG A 654 -25.33 11.09 24.68
C ARG A 654 -24.40 9.89 24.76
N LEU A 655 -23.11 10.17 24.65
CA LEU A 655 -22.06 9.20 24.87
C LEU A 655 -21.76 9.13 26.36
N THR A 656 -21.74 7.92 26.95
CA THR A 656 -21.49 7.71 28.39
C THR A 656 -20.42 6.64 28.62
N SER A 657 -19.82 6.64 29.82
CA SER A 657 -18.84 5.65 30.29
C SER A 657 -19.49 4.47 31.06
N GLY A 658 -20.79 4.46 31.22
CA GLY A 658 -21.52 3.35 31.86
C GLY A 658 -21.77 3.51 33.35
N ASP A 659 -21.28 4.60 33.97
CA ASP A 659 -21.38 4.84 35.42
C ASP A 659 -21.86 6.26 35.77
N LYS A 660 -22.35 7.01 34.80
CA LYS A 660 -22.71 8.43 34.93
C LYS A 660 -24.13 8.61 35.48
N ASP A 661 -24.32 9.71 36.21
CA ASP A 661 -25.65 10.21 36.54
C ASP A 661 -26.24 10.96 35.34
N ILE A 662 -27.51 10.73 35.10
CA ILE A 662 -28.27 11.30 34.00
C ILE A 662 -29.33 12.23 34.56
N ILE A 663 -29.48 13.41 33.99
CA ILE A 663 -30.61 14.30 34.22
C ILE A 663 -31.53 14.31 32.99
N VAL A 664 -32.83 14.26 33.25
CA VAL A 664 -33.86 14.38 32.22
C VAL A 664 -34.83 15.47 32.65
N GLY A 665 -34.95 16.48 31.79
CA GLY A 665 -35.81 17.64 32.03
C GLY A 665 -37.01 17.71 31.12
N THR A 666 -38.12 18.25 31.63
CA THR A 666 -39.40 18.32 30.90
C THR A 666 -39.80 19.75 30.60
N SER A 667 -40.67 19.96 29.61
CA SER A 667 -41.18 21.28 29.19
C SER A 667 -41.92 22.03 30.30
N ASN A 668 -42.57 21.31 31.21
CA ASN A 668 -43.31 21.87 32.34
C ASN A 668 -42.42 22.16 33.56
N GLY A 669 -41.10 22.12 33.41
CA GLY A 669 -40.14 22.50 34.43
C GLY A 669 -39.88 21.45 35.52
N MET A 670 -40.06 20.15 35.21
CA MET A 670 -39.67 19.04 36.06
C MET A 670 -38.31 18.48 35.61
N LEU A 671 -37.51 17.95 36.54
CA LEU A 671 -36.23 17.31 36.25
C LEU A 671 -36.00 16.11 37.18
N ILE A 672 -35.56 15.01 36.63
CA ILE A 672 -35.18 13.80 37.41
C ILE A 672 -33.68 13.56 37.22
N ARG A 673 -32.96 13.18 38.29
CA ARG A 673 -31.59 12.70 38.28
C ARG A 673 -31.53 11.26 38.74
N PHE A 674 -30.97 10.34 37.96
CA PHE A 674 -30.79 8.94 38.26
C PHE A 674 -29.47 8.42 37.65
N ASN A 675 -28.98 7.29 38.19
CA ASN A 675 -27.75 6.71 37.65
C ASN A 675 -28.07 5.90 36.37
N GLU A 676 -27.22 5.99 35.34
CA GLU A 676 -27.42 5.30 34.07
C GLU A 676 -27.48 3.75 34.23
N GLN A 677 -26.85 3.22 35.28
CA GLN A 677 -26.91 1.78 35.58
C GLN A 677 -28.32 1.29 35.94
N ASP A 678 -29.22 2.17 36.35
CA ASP A 678 -30.64 1.85 36.52
C ASP A 678 -31.30 1.46 35.19
N VAL A 679 -30.67 1.83 34.06
CA VAL A 679 -31.05 1.41 32.72
C VAL A 679 -30.12 0.31 32.25
N ARG A 680 -30.59 -0.92 32.21
CA ARG A 680 -29.79 -2.05 31.74
C ARG A 680 -29.29 -1.85 30.31
N SER A 681 -28.10 -2.33 30.00
CA SER A 681 -27.57 -2.35 28.63
C SER A 681 -28.49 -3.21 27.73
N MET A 682 -28.83 -2.67 26.56
CA MET A 682 -29.79 -3.29 25.64
C MET A 682 -29.24 -3.20 24.20
N GLY A 683 -29.62 -4.16 23.36
CA GLY A 683 -29.31 -4.17 21.95
C GLY A 683 -30.00 -3.03 21.17
N ARG A 684 -29.57 -2.77 19.98
CA ARG A 684 -30.06 -1.68 19.12
C ARG A 684 -31.57 -1.66 18.89
N ASN A 685 -32.18 -2.84 18.71
CA ASN A 685 -33.60 -2.99 18.40
C ASN A 685 -34.54 -2.94 19.63
N ALA A 686 -34.03 -2.67 20.83
CA ALA A 686 -34.84 -2.53 22.03
C ALA A 686 -35.58 -1.19 22.09
N ALA A 687 -36.75 -1.13 22.65
CA ALA A 687 -37.55 0.09 22.80
C ALA A 687 -37.14 0.93 24.04
N GLY A 688 -36.45 0.35 25.02
CA GLY A 688 -36.03 1.06 26.23
C GLY A 688 -36.99 0.87 27.43
N VAL A 689 -36.73 1.62 28.52
CA VAL A 689 -37.45 1.62 29.79
C VAL A 689 -37.84 3.03 30.22
N LYS A 690 -38.83 3.19 31.05
CA LYS A 690 -39.31 4.50 31.52
C LYS A 690 -38.23 5.19 32.35
N ALA A 691 -37.85 6.40 31.96
CA ALA A 691 -36.91 7.29 32.66
C ALA A 691 -37.59 8.26 33.61
N ILE A 692 -38.68 8.89 33.17
CA ILE A 692 -39.47 9.87 33.93
C ILE A 692 -40.97 9.64 33.67
N THR A 693 -41.79 9.93 34.66
CA THR A 693 -43.26 9.94 34.52
C THR A 693 -43.67 11.39 34.19
N LEU A 694 -44.23 11.58 33.02
CA LEU A 694 -44.70 12.86 32.52
C LEU A 694 -46.09 13.22 33.05
N GLY A 695 -46.33 14.52 33.23
CA GLY A 695 -47.67 15.08 33.47
C GLY A 695 -48.52 15.16 32.21
N GLU A 696 -49.75 15.74 32.31
CA GLU A 696 -50.56 16.03 31.13
C GLU A 696 -49.91 17.11 30.31
N GLU A 697 -49.88 16.94 28.95
CA GLU A 697 -49.29 17.85 28.00
C GLU A 697 -47.79 18.17 28.26
N ASP A 698 -47.08 17.34 28.99
CA ASP A 698 -45.66 17.42 29.26
C ASP A 698 -44.83 16.52 28.34
N GLN A 699 -43.68 16.94 28.03
CA GLN A 699 -42.73 16.19 27.20
C GLN A 699 -41.28 16.43 27.65
N VAL A 700 -40.37 15.49 27.37
CA VAL A 700 -38.97 15.66 27.59
C VAL A 700 -38.40 16.68 26.59
N VAL A 701 -37.61 17.66 27.08
CA VAL A 701 -36.95 18.69 26.27
C VAL A 701 -35.42 18.55 26.26
N GLY A 702 -34.86 17.73 27.12
CA GLY A 702 -33.43 17.48 27.15
C GLY A 702 -33.01 16.42 28.12
N MET A 703 -31.89 15.82 27.83
CA MET A 703 -31.19 14.87 28.67
C MET A 703 -29.71 15.20 28.62
N GLU A 704 -29.06 15.22 29.81
CA GLU A 704 -27.62 15.47 29.90
C GLU A 704 -26.98 14.54 30.91
N ILE A 705 -25.65 14.40 30.77
CA ILE A 705 -24.80 13.69 31.74
C ILE A 705 -24.42 14.66 32.84
N VAL A 706 -24.40 14.21 34.08
CA VAL A 706 -23.90 14.97 35.20
C VAL A 706 -22.42 14.69 35.41
N GLU A 707 -21.62 15.72 35.44
CA GLU A 707 -20.21 15.69 35.83
C GLU A 707 -20.02 16.38 37.21
N GLU A 708 -18.93 16.11 37.90
CA GLU A 708 -18.62 16.75 39.17
C GLU A 708 -18.48 18.26 38.95
N ASP A 709 -18.92 19.07 39.96
CA ASP A 709 -18.87 20.54 39.96
C ASP A 709 -19.62 21.24 38.80
N THR A 710 -20.64 20.58 38.21
CA THR A 710 -21.45 21.15 37.14
C THR A 710 -22.72 21.80 37.66
N ASN A 711 -23.23 22.76 36.89
CA ASN A 711 -24.53 23.39 37.08
C ASN A 711 -25.54 22.92 36.02
N VAL A 712 -26.77 22.80 36.43
CA VAL A 712 -27.87 22.57 35.48
C VAL A 712 -28.32 23.93 34.92
N LEU A 713 -28.02 24.20 33.68
CA LEU A 713 -28.53 25.33 32.92
C LEU A 713 -29.89 24.97 32.33
N ILE A 714 -30.87 25.83 32.59
CA ILE A 714 -32.16 25.77 31.91
C ILE A 714 -32.37 27.05 31.10
N VAL A 715 -33.02 26.90 29.97
CA VAL A 715 -33.46 28.04 29.11
C VAL A 715 -34.91 27.83 28.72
N THR A 716 -35.64 28.94 28.74
CA THR A 716 -37.05 28.97 28.43
C THR A 716 -37.31 29.61 27.06
N LYS A 717 -38.45 29.32 26.49
CA LYS A 717 -38.92 29.79 25.18
C LYS A 717 -38.80 31.30 25.03
N ASN A 718 -39.13 32.09 26.07
CA ASN A 718 -39.09 33.56 26.04
C ASN A 718 -37.68 34.12 26.41
N GLY A 719 -36.63 33.34 26.34
CA GLY A 719 -35.26 33.82 26.51
C GLY A 719 -34.80 34.06 27.97
N TYR A 720 -35.47 33.47 28.91
CA TYR A 720 -35.03 33.47 30.31
C TYR A 720 -34.21 32.18 30.60
N GLY A 721 -33.28 32.26 31.52
CA GLY A 721 -32.49 31.11 31.93
C GLY A 721 -31.79 31.35 33.27
N LYS A 722 -31.25 30.27 33.80
CA LYS A 722 -30.47 30.26 35.03
C LYS A 722 -29.62 28.99 35.08
N ARG A 723 -28.61 29.04 35.96
CA ARG A 723 -27.89 27.82 36.33
C ARG A 723 -28.15 27.50 37.79
N THR A 724 -28.29 26.20 38.07
CA THR A 724 -28.58 25.67 39.43
C THR A 724 -27.54 24.58 39.74
N PRO A 725 -26.86 24.59 40.90
CA PRO A 725 -25.95 23.51 41.24
C PRO A 725 -26.59 22.13 41.14
N VAL A 726 -25.88 21.15 40.60
CA VAL A 726 -26.41 19.82 40.38
C VAL A 726 -26.76 19.08 41.71
N GLU A 727 -26.10 19.48 42.80
CA GLU A 727 -26.30 18.98 44.19
C GLU A 727 -27.70 19.29 44.71
N GLU A 728 -28.37 20.33 44.18
CA GLU A 728 -29.77 20.62 44.54
C GLU A 728 -30.73 19.55 44.03
N TYR A 729 -30.27 18.72 43.06
CA TYR A 729 -31.07 17.61 42.53
C TYR A 729 -30.59 16.27 43.10
N ARG A 730 -31.30 15.79 44.13
CA ARG A 730 -31.01 14.47 44.72
C ARG A 730 -31.13 13.33 43.73
N LEU A 731 -30.27 12.36 43.87
CA LEU A 731 -30.34 11.10 43.12
C LEU A 731 -31.66 10.36 43.43
N GLN A 732 -32.34 9.89 42.41
CA GLN A 732 -33.62 9.17 42.49
C GLN A 732 -33.57 7.91 41.65
N SER A 733 -34.49 6.98 41.91
CA SER A 733 -34.71 5.86 40.98
C SER A 733 -35.39 6.38 39.70
N ARG A 734 -35.01 5.83 38.53
CA ARG A 734 -35.70 6.16 37.27
C ARG A 734 -37.20 5.92 37.34
N GLY A 735 -37.98 6.59 36.49
CA GLY A 735 -39.41 6.43 36.34
C GLY A 735 -40.26 7.24 37.36
N GLY A 736 -39.62 8.03 38.24
CA GLY A 736 -40.30 8.97 39.14
C GLY A 736 -40.82 10.21 38.40
N LYS A 737 -41.51 11.12 39.15
CA LYS A 737 -42.01 12.40 38.61
C LYS A 737 -40.93 13.48 38.56
N GLY A 738 -39.75 13.30 39.18
CA GLY A 738 -38.70 14.28 39.28
C GLY A 738 -38.95 15.39 40.29
N LEU A 739 -38.10 16.42 40.25
CA LEU A 739 -38.17 17.61 41.11
C LEU A 739 -38.42 18.84 40.23
N LYS A 740 -39.07 19.87 40.81
CA LYS A 740 -39.31 21.12 40.11
C LYS A 740 -37.99 21.87 39.90
N THR A 741 -37.63 22.18 38.66
CA THR A 741 -36.39 22.89 38.31
C THR A 741 -36.64 24.35 37.90
N CYS A 742 -37.85 24.68 37.46
CA CYS A 742 -38.23 26.03 37.07
C CYS A 742 -39.67 26.32 37.44
N ASN A 743 -39.91 27.56 37.83
CA ASN A 743 -41.28 28.06 38.00
C ASN A 743 -41.72 28.65 36.66
N ILE A 744 -42.51 27.88 35.90
CA ILE A 744 -43.04 28.27 34.58
C ILE A 744 -44.17 29.24 34.77
N THR A 745 -44.12 30.35 34.04
CA THR A 745 -45.14 31.44 34.02
C THR A 745 -45.29 31.93 32.56
N ASP A 746 -46.32 32.69 32.25
CA ASP A 746 -46.50 33.30 30.93
C ASP A 746 -45.35 34.21 30.55
N LYS A 747 -44.63 34.78 31.53
CA LYS A 747 -43.50 35.68 31.32
C LYS A 747 -42.26 34.99 30.76
N ASN A 748 -41.93 33.80 31.29
CA ASN A 748 -40.74 33.06 30.88
C ASN A 748 -41.01 31.94 29.88
N GLY A 749 -42.25 31.46 29.78
CA GLY A 749 -42.62 30.37 28.88
C GLY A 749 -42.12 28.97 29.31
N LYS A 750 -42.50 27.93 28.58
CA LYS A 750 -42.07 26.53 28.82
C LYS A 750 -40.57 26.39 28.61
N LEU A 751 -39.96 25.39 29.22
CA LEU A 751 -38.57 25.06 28.97
C LEU A 751 -38.35 24.55 27.56
N VAL A 752 -37.24 24.98 26.92
CA VAL A 752 -36.83 24.54 25.60
C VAL A 752 -35.47 23.78 25.66
N ALA A 753 -34.67 24.04 26.68
CA ALA A 753 -33.39 23.35 26.83
C ALA A 753 -33.01 23.10 28.28
N VAL A 754 -32.35 21.99 28.54
CA VAL A 754 -31.67 21.64 29.78
C VAL A 754 -30.27 21.18 29.42
N LYS A 755 -29.25 21.80 30.02
CA LYS A 755 -27.81 21.51 29.77
C LYS A 755 -27.04 21.36 31.07
N SER A 756 -26.05 20.49 31.11
CA SER A 756 -25.05 20.44 32.17
C SER A 756 -23.89 21.35 31.76
N VAL A 757 -23.50 22.32 32.57
CA VAL A 757 -22.48 23.30 32.22
C VAL A 757 -21.48 23.51 33.35
N THR A 758 -20.23 23.82 32.98
CA THR A 758 -19.19 24.32 33.88
C THR A 758 -19.06 25.85 33.79
N GLY A 759 -18.23 26.48 34.62
CA GLY A 759 -17.98 27.92 34.51
C GLY A 759 -17.02 28.29 33.37
N GLU A 760 -16.36 27.33 32.77
CA GLU A 760 -15.29 27.53 31.80
C GLU A 760 -15.79 27.39 30.34
N GLU A 761 -17.09 27.19 30.13
CA GLU A 761 -17.71 27.02 28.83
C GLU A 761 -18.45 28.25 28.37
N ASP A 762 -18.67 28.35 27.08
CA ASP A 762 -19.61 29.27 26.45
C ASP A 762 -20.88 28.53 26.01
N ILE A 763 -21.97 29.26 25.96
CA ILE A 763 -23.21 28.79 25.32
C ILE A 763 -23.57 29.61 24.11
N MET A 764 -24.21 28.97 23.15
CA MET A 764 -24.85 29.59 22.01
C MET A 764 -26.35 29.47 22.13
N LEU A 765 -27.06 30.59 22.23
CA LEU A 765 -28.51 30.67 22.19
C LEU A 765 -28.94 30.94 20.75
N ILE A 766 -29.83 30.14 20.25
CA ILE A 766 -30.30 30.22 18.86
C ILE A 766 -31.81 30.45 18.84
N THR A 767 -32.26 31.53 18.16
CA THR A 767 -33.67 31.82 17.99
C THR A 767 -34.23 31.13 16.76
N ALA A 768 -35.57 30.99 16.68
CA ALA A 768 -36.25 30.43 15.52
C ALA A 768 -35.96 31.24 14.23
N ALA A 769 -35.68 32.54 14.33
CA ALA A 769 -35.27 33.40 13.21
C ALA A 769 -33.77 33.26 12.82
N GLY A 770 -33.02 32.33 13.42
CA GLY A 770 -31.59 32.10 13.10
C GLY A 770 -30.62 33.10 13.72
N VAL A 771 -31.03 33.91 14.69
CA VAL A 771 -30.14 34.80 15.43
C VAL A 771 -29.40 34.00 16.49
N ILE A 772 -28.06 34.13 16.53
CA ILE A 772 -27.17 33.41 17.48
C ILE A 772 -26.50 34.41 18.39
N ILE A 773 -26.56 34.14 19.69
CA ILE A 773 -25.76 34.85 20.72
C ILE A 773 -24.85 33.82 21.36
N ARG A 774 -23.54 34.11 21.43
CA ARG A 774 -22.55 33.37 22.23
C ARG A 774 -22.29 34.17 23.50
N MET A 775 -22.37 33.49 24.65
CA MET A 775 -22.09 34.11 25.94
C MET A 775 -21.39 33.13 26.88
N PRO A 776 -20.46 33.63 27.74
CA PRO A 776 -19.83 32.84 28.80
C PRO A 776 -20.87 32.37 29.83
N VAL A 777 -20.75 31.10 30.24
CA VAL A 777 -21.64 30.50 31.25
C VAL A 777 -21.51 31.22 32.60
N ASP A 778 -20.32 31.72 32.96
CA ASP A 778 -20.06 32.44 34.22
C ASP A 778 -20.90 33.71 34.37
N GLN A 779 -21.34 34.34 33.26
CA GLN A 779 -22.21 35.50 33.26
C GLN A 779 -23.69 35.16 33.55
N ILE A 780 -24.07 33.91 33.57
CA ILE A 780 -25.43 33.49 33.87
C ILE A 780 -25.61 33.32 35.37
N SER A 781 -26.63 33.98 35.93
CA SER A 781 -26.87 33.94 37.34
C SER A 781 -27.11 32.52 37.91
N GLN A 782 -26.42 32.16 38.96
CA GLN A 782 -26.67 30.94 39.70
C GLN A 782 -27.84 31.16 40.68
N MET A 783 -28.84 30.27 40.59
CA MET A 783 -30.10 30.43 41.36
C MET A 783 -30.63 29.07 41.76
N GLY A 784 -31.41 29.04 42.86
CA GLY A 784 -32.09 27.83 43.32
C GLY A 784 -33.20 27.33 42.36
N ARG A 785 -33.60 26.09 42.53
CA ARG A 785 -34.51 25.35 41.67
C ARG A 785 -35.82 26.06 41.36
N ASN A 786 -36.48 26.63 42.37
CA ASN A 786 -37.86 27.15 42.25
C ASN A 786 -37.96 28.60 41.72
N THR A 787 -36.94 29.13 41.08
CA THR A 787 -36.93 30.52 40.55
C THR A 787 -37.30 30.52 39.08
N GLN A 788 -37.63 31.70 38.55
CA GLN A 788 -38.04 31.90 37.15
C GLN A 788 -36.86 32.14 36.20
N GLY A 789 -35.63 32.32 36.70
CA GLY A 789 -34.45 32.69 35.92
C GLY A 789 -34.37 34.19 35.61
N VAL A 790 -33.28 34.57 34.90
CA VAL A 790 -33.03 35.94 34.42
C VAL A 790 -33.09 36.00 32.92
N ARG A 791 -33.27 37.18 32.34
CA ARG A 791 -33.26 37.31 30.88
C ARG A 791 -31.84 37.16 30.35
N LEU A 792 -31.66 36.19 29.44
CA LEU A 792 -30.40 35.92 28.77
C LEU A 792 -30.32 36.64 27.41
N ILE A 793 -31.41 36.69 26.70
CA ILE A 793 -31.50 37.31 25.37
C ILE A 793 -32.72 38.24 25.31
N ARG A 794 -32.61 39.37 24.62
CA ARG A 794 -33.76 40.20 24.20
C ARG A 794 -34.29 39.67 22.88
N LEU A 795 -35.47 39.10 22.91
CA LEU A 795 -36.19 38.69 21.73
C LEU A 795 -37.05 39.88 21.21
N GLU A 796 -37.16 40.03 19.91
CA GLU A 796 -38.12 40.87 19.25
C GLU A 796 -39.52 40.27 19.31
N ASP A 797 -40.57 41.05 19.01
CA ASP A 797 -41.94 40.53 19.11
C ASP A 797 -42.14 39.30 18.25
N GLU A 798 -42.79 38.28 18.83
CA GLU A 798 -43.05 36.95 18.25
C GLU A 798 -41.82 36.04 18.04
N GLN A 799 -40.61 36.43 18.46
CA GLN A 799 -39.45 35.54 18.45
C GLN A 799 -39.35 34.69 19.71
N GLU A 800 -38.83 33.47 19.52
CA GLU A 800 -38.60 32.50 20.59
C GLU A 800 -37.23 31.82 20.47
N VAL A 801 -36.68 31.36 21.58
CA VAL A 801 -35.50 30.54 21.59
C VAL A 801 -35.87 29.14 21.09
N ALA A 802 -35.19 28.68 20.04
CA ALA A 802 -35.40 27.37 19.45
C ALA A 802 -34.49 26.29 20.11
N THR A 803 -33.19 26.58 20.30
CA THR A 803 -32.26 25.62 20.87
C THR A 803 -31.07 26.32 21.54
N VAL A 804 -30.31 25.52 22.32
CA VAL A 804 -29.10 25.94 23.03
C VAL A 804 -27.99 24.91 22.82
N ALA A 805 -26.82 25.37 22.41
CA ALA A 805 -25.62 24.54 22.28
C ALA A 805 -24.49 25.02 23.22
N LYS A 806 -23.61 24.11 23.58
CA LYS A 806 -22.38 24.39 24.33
C LYS A 806 -21.24 24.67 23.35
N ALA A 807 -20.34 25.59 23.69
CA ALA A 807 -19.12 25.87 22.95
C ALA A 807 -17.93 25.91 23.92
N GLN A 808 -16.76 25.49 23.46
CA GLN A 808 -15.52 25.67 24.21
C GLN A 808 -15.16 27.18 24.25
N LYS A 809 -14.60 27.61 25.35
CA LYS A 809 -14.05 28.97 25.47
C LYS A 809 -12.82 29.06 24.57
N ASP A 810 -12.71 30.10 23.74
CA ASP A 810 -11.51 30.34 22.94
C ASP A 810 -10.38 30.73 23.96
N GLU A 811 -9.26 29.97 23.94
CA GLU A 811 -8.04 30.38 24.62
C GLU A 811 -7.56 31.65 23.93
N GLU A 812 -7.68 32.81 24.60
CA GLU A 812 -7.05 34.04 24.14
C GLU A 812 -5.53 33.79 24.13
N GLU A 813 -4.91 34.09 22.98
CA GLU A 813 -3.47 34.22 22.84
C GLU A 813 -2.99 35.30 23.87
N GLU A 814 -2.55 34.85 25.05
CA GLU A 814 -1.64 35.63 25.92
C GLU A 814 -0.26 35.67 25.24
N THR A 815 -0.11 36.50 24.19
CA THR A 815 1.21 36.89 23.69
C THR A 815 1.11 38.20 22.92
N SER A 816 1.23 39.31 23.63
CA SER A 816 2.00 40.50 23.20
C SER A 816 1.60 41.76 23.93
N GLU A 817 2.00 41.91 25.20
CA GLU A 817 2.24 43.23 25.82
C GLU A 817 3.35 43.06 26.88
N GLU A 818 4.55 42.90 26.44
CA GLU A 818 5.77 43.24 27.15
C GLU A 818 6.89 43.32 26.13
N VAL A 819 7.03 44.41 25.42
CA VAL A 819 8.30 45.07 25.06
C VAL A 819 7.99 46.41 24.38
N SER A 820 7.79 47.48 25.17
CA SER A 820 8.17 48.81 24.75
C SER A 820 8.14 49.75 25.97
N SER A 821 9.14 49.58 26.82
CA SER A 821 9.65 50.68 27.66
C SER A 821 11.08 50.31 28.05
N GLU A 822 12.02 50.78 27.18
CA GLU A 822 13.31 51.28 27.59
C GLU A 822 14.16 51.55 26.34
N GLU A 823 14.41 52.84 26.10
CA GLU A 823 15.32 53.54 25.18
C GLU A 823 14.91 53.74 23.74
#